data_b3805b0b2734a9a155663431ca4d8f7a
#
_entry.id   b3805b0b2734a9a155663431ca4d8f7a
#
_cell.length_a   1.000
_cell.length_b   1.000
_cell.length_c   1.000
_cell.angle_alpha   90.00
_cell.angle_beta   90.00
_cell.angle_gamma   90.00
#
_symmetry.space_group_name_H-M   'P 1'
#
loop_
_entity.id
_entity.type
_entity.pdbx_description
1 polymer ?
#
loop_
_entity_poly.entity_id
_entity_poly.type
_entity_poly.pdbx_seq_one_letter_code
_entity_poly.pdbx_strand_id
1 'polypeptide(L)'
;MEHMNFKPGWKILLILLSGIFLSLDIQAQRIKVHGNVKDSYGEPVVGANVIVKGTTSGTVTDIDGNYQIEAPKDSSLIFSFVGYISQSIPIKNRTEISVILEEDVITLGEVVAIGYGTVKKSDATGAVTQVKPDEINKGMATSAQDLLVGQTPGVVVTLTGGKPEAGGEIRIRGGSSLNATNDPLIVIDGVPVDNSGVTGMSNPLSMIPPDNIESFTILKDASATAIYGSRASNGVIIITTKKGMSGKPQINFNANMSVSTSRRTTGVLNADEFRRLIAEQTGTSSQAYQLLGNANTNWQDEVLRTTVSSDYNLSVGGQYKILPYRVSATFTNQNGILKTSSMNRTTASISLTPKFFNNTLSVNMNVKGLYIRNEFPDEAAIGGAVSFDPTQPVKVPGQEIGNGYFMWLQQNTGAVIGIAPLNPVSLLDDRSMISHVYRSLGNIQLDYIMPFLPELRANLNLGYDVSKSRQWNKMFPNSPITYKENKKLGIGQTETLKQLKRNQLLDFYLNYSNDFRQIYSKVEVMAGYSWQKFYKDGSTITTLMPDNEPWYDKTYADHLQLLSFFGRINYTFKDTYLLTFTLRGDATSRFSKDHRWGTFPALALGWKIINEPFMQPVANVMNELKLRLGYGITGQQDISDNYFPYMPLYSMGFPTASYPFGDRYYNTLRPNGYDPNIKWEETTTWNIGLDFAFLDNRISGSFDYYYRETNDLISRIPVPAGSNLTNEIYTNIGSLRNEGVEFSISSKPIVTNKFIWDLGFNIAYNSNKITKLNKSNDADYYIPVGGISGGTGNTVQAHKVGYPAFSYLLYEQVYDKDGNPIEGLYVDRNGDGVIDEADKRLYKSRDPKVVMSFTSRMEYKNFDFGFSLRANLGNYVYDNVQSNNSSYSAIYNSAGYLNNLISRGTKFQNPQYMSDYYLHNAGFLRCDNIVITKYKGLDPEVFSGIDNNVYPRPVTFLLGVIITY
;
A
#
# COMPACT_ATOMS: atom_id res chain seq x y z
N MET A 1 -10.38 -24.08 82.04
CA MET A 1 -10.25 -25.52 82.07
C MET A 1 -9.93 -25.94 80.61
N GLU A 2 -8.78 -26.46 80.22
CA GLU A 2 -7.78 -27.29 80.84
C GLU A 2 -6.39 -26.94 80.23
N HIS A 3 -5.43 -27.20 81.05
CA HIS A 3 -3.99 -27.06 80.84
C HIS A 3 -3.47 -27.84 79.64
N MET A 4 -2.69 -27.18 78.76
CA MET A 4 -1.71 -27.85 77.95
C MET A 4 -0.29 -27.39 78.32
N ASN A 5 0.47 -28.31 78.93
CA ASN A 5 1.85 -28.20 79.32
C ASN A 5 2.73 -28.12 78.08
N PHE A 6 3.49 -27.05 77.92
CA PHE A 6 4.57 -26.95 76.90
C PHE A 6 5.86 -27.53 77.49
N LYS A 7 6.41 -28.51 76.76
CA LYS A 7 7.73 -29.17 77.05
C LYS A 7 8.89 -28.19 76.90
N PRO A 8 10.02 -28.35 77.63
CA PRO A 8 11.10 -27.37 77.75
C PRO A 8 12.00 -27.18 76.48
N GLY A 9 11.72 -27.77 75.33
CA GLY A 9 12.51 -27.62 74.08
C GLY A 9 12.42 -26.27 73.37
N TRP A 10 11.38 -25.47 73.59
CA TRP A 10 11.16 -24.22 72.87
C TRP A 10 11.95 -23.01 73.39
N LYS A 11 12.46 -23.06 74.61
CA LYS A 11 13.28 -21.99 75.19
C LYS A 11 14.71 -21.96 74.60
N ILE A 12 15.22 -23.09 74.11
CA ILE A 12 16.49 -23.16 73.39
C ILE A 12 16.37 -22.67 71.95
N LEU A 13 15.25 -22.86 71.32
CA LEU A 13 14.98 -22.34 69.96
C LEU A 13 14.80 -20.82 69.92
N LEU A 14 14.21 -20.22 70.98
CA LEU A 14 14.08 -18.77 71.11
C LEU A 14 15.40 -18.06 71.43
N ILE A 15 16.32 -18.71 72.13
CA ILE A 15 17.66 -18.18 72.41
C ILE A 15 18.57 -18.30 71.18
N LEU A 16 18.42 -19.32 70.34
CA LEU A 16 19.12 -19.44 69.05
C LEU A 16 18.57 -18.49 67.99
N LEU A 17 17.28 -18.15 67.97
CA LEU A 17 16.72 -17.15 67.09
C LEU A 17 17.04 -15.69 67.49
N SER A 18 17.27 -15.43 68.78
CA SER A 18 17.69 -14.10 69.23
C SER A 18 19.20 -13.87 69.04
N GLY A 19 20.02 -14.92 68.84
CA GLY A 19 21.45 -14.82 68.53
C GLY A 19 21.74 -14.53 67.04
N ILE A 20 20.78 -14.75 66.15
CA ILE A 20 20.93 -14.50 64.70
C ILE A 20 20.54 -13.03 64.33
N PHE A 21 19.88 -12.27 65.21
CA PHE A 21 19.52 -10.88 65.02
C PHE A 21 20.55 -9.84 65.49
N LEU A 22 21.74 -10.30 65.96
CA LEU A 22 22.91 -9.47 66.26
C LEU A 22 23.97 -9.62 65.19
N SER A 23 23.55 -9.55 63.87
CA SER A 23 24.48 -9.24 62.81
C SER A 23 24.70 -7.74 62.82
N LEU A 24 25.89 -7.37 63.15
CA LEU A 24 26.45 -6.02 63.08
C LEU A 24 25.98 -5.29 61.81
N ASP A 25 25.14 -4.27 61.99
CA ASP A 25 24.98 -3.19 61.04
C ASP A 25 26.33 -2.49 60.88
N ILE A 26 27.15 -2.94 59.91
CA ILE A 26 28.19 -2.12 59.37
C ILE A 26 27.48 -1.10 58.51
N GLN A 27 27.07 0.01 59.16
CA GLN A 27 26.60 1.20 58.41
C GLN A 27 27.79 1.66 57.55
N ALA A 28 27.76 1.25 56.24
CA ALA A 28 28.65 1.84 55.25
C ALA A 28 28.38 3.33 55.28
N GLN A 29 29.39 4.13 55.55
CA GLN A 29 29.28 5.59 55.66
C GLN A 29 28.72 6.14 54.34
N ARG A 30 27.45 6.58 54.37
CA ARG A 30 26.83 7.20 53.18
C ARG A 30 27.27 8.65 53.06
N ILE A 31 27.58 9.07 51.83
CA ILE A 31 27.91 10.44 51.49
C ILE A 31 26.90 10.97 50.49
N LYS A 32 26.62 12.25 50.55
CA LYS A 32 25.82 12.93 49.55
C LYS A 32 26.69 13.22 48.36
N VAL A 33 26.29 12.67 47.19
CA VAL A 33 26.96 12.90 45.90
C VAL A 33 26.02 13.77 45.06
N HIS A 34 26.53 14.81 44.49
CA HIS A 34 25.82 15.67 43.56
C HIS A 34 26.68 15.92 42.31
N GLY A 35 26.05 16.42 41.25
CA GLY A 35 26.76 16.72 40.01
C GLY A 35 25.80 17.06 38.87
N ASN A 36 26.35 17.25 37.71
CA ASN A 36 25.61 17.57 36.50
C ASN A 36 25.85 16.52 35.42
N VAL A 37 24.80 16.13 34.71
CA VAL A 37 24.87 15.20 33.56
C VAL A 37 24.59 16.00 32.30
N LYS A 38 25.56 16.02 31.38
CA LYS A 38 25.49 16.69 30.08
C LYS A 38 25.67 15.69 28.95
N ASP A 39 25.26 16.05 27.76
CA ASP A 39 25.62 15.34 26.54
C ASP A 39 26.96 15.81 25.98
N SER A 40 27.38 15.22 24.84
CA SER A 40 28.63 15.57 24.13
C SER A 40 28.63 16.99 23.53
N TYR A 41 27.48 17.67 23.45
CA TYR A 41 27.32 19.04 22.97
C TYR A 41 27.30 20.06 24.13
N GLY A 42 27.33 19.57 25.37
CA GLY A 42 27.27 20.39 26.56
C GLY A 42 25.89 20.76 27.08
N GLU A 43 24.82 20.21 26.44
CA GLU A 43 23.43 20.39 26.85
C GLU A 43 23.08 19.49 28.04
N PRO A 44 22.22 19.94 28.99
CA PRO A 44 21.84 19.14 30.15
C PRO A 44 20.97 17.93 29.74
N VAL A 45 21.30 16.73 30.21
CA VAL A 45 20.48 15.52 30.01
C VAL A 45 19.41 15.45 31.11
N VAL A 46 18.21 15.86 30.77
CA VAL A 46 17.07 15.89 31.70
C VAL A 46 16.46 14.52 31.91
N GLY A 47 16.25 14.08 33.15
CA GLY A 47 15.62 12.78 33.46
C GLY A 47 16.57 11.57 33.33
N ALA A 48 17.87 11.81 33.24
CA ALA A 48 18.85 10.73 33.29
C ALA A 48 18.80 9.99 34.63
N ASN A 49 18.78 8.66 34.58
CA ASN A 49 18.79 7.82 35.76
C ASN A 49 20.19 7.77 36.37
N VAL A 50 20.27 8.00 37.66
CA VAL A 50 21.49 7.89 38.47
C VAL A 50 21.23 6.86 39.57
N ILE A 51 21.81 5.66 39.46
CA ILE A 51 21.53 4.52 40.34
C ILE A 51 22.80 4.06 41.04
N VAL A 52 22.73 3.79 42.33
CA VAL A 52 23.84 3.17 43.09
C VAL A 52 23.96 1.68 42.66
N LYS A 53 25.10 1.30 42.08
CA LYS A 53 25.38 -0.03 41.53
C LYS A 53 25.05 -1.13 42.53
N GLY A 54 24.22 -2.10 42.12
CA GLY A 54 23.85 -3.25 42.96
C GLY A 54 22.71 -2.97 43.94
N THR A 55 22.05 -1.80 43.91
CA THR A 55 20.94 -1.43 44.79
C THR A 55 19.75 -0.90 43.93
N THR A 56 18.61 -0.75 44.59
CA THR A 56 17.43 -0.08 44.01
C THR A 56 17.40 1.43 44.29
N SER A 57 18.42 1.99 45.00
CA SER A 57 18.52 3.40 45.34
C SER A 57 18.98 4.20 44.11
N GLY A 58 18.14 5.11 43.62
CA GLY A 58 18.40 5.96 42.47
C GLY A 58 17.71 7.30 42.54
N THR A 59 18.13 8.22 41.70
CA THR A 59 17.50 9.52 41.42
C THR A 59 17.51 9.81 39.92
N VAL A 60 16.84 10.88 39.52
CA VAL A 60 16.87 11.35 38.12
C VAL A 60 17.37 12.79 38.10
N THR A 61 17.97 13.22 36.99
CA THR A 61 18.43 14.57 36.78
C THR A 61 17.25 15.54 36.59
N ASP A 62 17.40 16.76 37.10
CA ASP A 62 16.46 17.86 36.90
C ASP A 62 16.56 18.52 35.50
N ILE A 63 15.82 19.63 35.29
CA ILE A 63 15.79 20.35 33.99
C ILE A 63 17.12 21.00 33.59
N ASP A 64 18.03 21.18 34.55
CA ASP A 64 19.38 21.70 34.32
C ASP A 64 20.43 20.58 34.31
N GLY A 65 20.00 19.31 34.31
CA GLY A 65 20.84 18.12 34.33
C GLY A 65 21.46 17.81 35.68
N ASN A 66 21.10 18.50 36.77
CA ASN A 66 21.68 18.28 38.10
C ASN A 66 21.00 17.10 38.79
N TYR A 67 21.78 16.38 39.59
CA TYR A 67 21.29 15.28 40.44
C TYR A 67 21.92 15.37 41.84
N GLN A 68 21.23 14.75 42.80
CA GLN A 68 21.72 14.54 44.14
C GLN A 68 21.27 13.17 44.64
N ILE A 69 22.23 12.36 45.16
CA ILE A 69 21.95 11.03 45.64
C ILE A 69 22.81 10.70 46.90
N GLU A 70 22.24 9.93 47.81
CA GLU A 70 22.98 9.39 48.96
C GLU A 70 23.50 7.97 48.64
N ALA A 71 24.81 7.78 48.67
CA ALA A 71 25.40 6.51 48.29
C ALA A 71 26.57 6.11 49.26
N PRO A 72 26.86 4.83 49.43
CA PRO A 72 28.06 4.39 50.13
C PRO A 72 29.33 4.88 49.42
N LYS A 73 30.31 5.37 50.18
CA LYS A 73 31.56 5.96 49.65
C LYS A 73 32.38 5.04 48.73
N ASP A 74 32.27 3.73 48.90
CA ASP A 74 33.00 2.71 48.16
C ASP A 74 32.17 2.09 46.99
N SER A 75 30.99 2.65 46.69
CA SER A 75 30.13 2.21 45.60
C SER A 75 30.40 2.96 44.27
N SER A 76 29.70 2.58 43.23
CA SER A 76 29.72 3.25 41.93
C SER A 76 28.33 3.76 41.61
N LEU A 77 28.23 4.89 40.92
CA LEU A 77 27.01 5.40 40.31
C LEU A 77 26.92 4.95 38.86
N ILE A 78 25.77 4.44 38.46
CA ILE A 78 25.44 4.15 37.04
C ILE A 78 24.58 5.28 36.53
N PHE A 79 25.08 5.97 35.49
CA PHE A 79 24.37 6.99 34.77
C PHE A 79 23.81 6.38 33.49
N SER A 80 22.53 6.47 33.28
CA SER A 80 21.88 5.94 32.07
C SER A 80 20.70 6.80 31.65
N PHE A 81 20.59 7.01 30.32
CA PHE A 81 19.48 7.69 29.70
C PHE A 81 19.21 7.05 28.34
N VAL A 82 17.98 7.10 27.88
CA VAL A 82 17.59 6.53 26.58
C VAL A 82 18.32 7.29 25.48
N GLY A 83 19.08 6.56 24.64
CA GLY A 83 19.87 7.15 23.58
C GLY A 83 21.31 7.47 23.95
N TYR A 84 21.78 7.12 25.14
CA TYR A 84 23.14 7.38 25.59
C TYR A 84 23.83 6.13 26.14
N ILE A 85 25.14 6.04 25.97
CA ILE A 85 25.96 4.95 26.53
C ILE A 85 25.97 5.04 28.05
N SER A 86 25.51 3.98 28.73
CA SER A 86 25.50 3.92 30.20
C SER A 86 26.91 3.91 30.74
N GLN A 87 27.21 4.82 31.69
CA GLN A 87 28.53 4.91 32.34
C GLN A 87 28.45 4.51 33.79
N SER A 88 29.43 3.72 34.27
CA SER A 88 29.56 3.34 35.68
C SER A 88 30.80 4.00 36.29
N ILE A 89 30.57 4.98 37.18
CA ILE A 89 31.65 5.78 37.76
C ILE A 89 31.81 5.48 39.26
N PRO A 90 32.97 5.05 39.72
CA PRO A 90 33.21 4.79 41.15
C PRO A 90 33.23 6.09 41.93
N ILE A 91 32.59 6.14 43.08
CA ILE A 91 32.46 7.32 43.94
C ILE A 91 33.81 7.70 44.56
N LYS A 92 34.54 6.77 45.13
CA LYS A 92 35.90 6.99 45.73
C LYS A 92 35.96 8.24 46.61
N ASN A 93 35.01 8.40 47.58
CA ASN A 93 34.90 9.57 48.46
C ASN A 93 34.62 10.94 47.79
N ARG A 94 34.28 11.00 46.51
CA ARG A 94 33.95 12.24 45.83
C ARG A 94 32.52 12.64 46.17
N THR A 95 32.31 13.90 46.49
CA THR A 95 31.02 14.49 46.76
C THR A 95 30.41 15.16 45.52
N GLU A 96 31.26 15.41 44.50
CA GLU A 96 30.83 15.97 43.20
C GLU A 96 31.31 15.07 42.08
N ILE A 97 30.37 14.64 41.24
CA ILE A 97 30.64 13.80 40.06
C ILE A 97 29.76 14.31 38.91
N SER A 98 30.36 15.07 37.99
CA SER A 98 29.72 15.48 36.76
C SER A 98 30.10 14.54 35.63
N VAL A 99 29.13 14.24 34.71
CA VAL A 99 29.30 13.20 33.69
C VAL A 99 28.87 13.75 32.35
N ILE A 100 29.65 13.44 31.33
CA ILE A 100 29.24 13.64 29.92
C ILE A 100 28.82 12.27 29.40
N LEU A 101 27.54 12.13 29.05
CA LEU A 101 27.03 10.94 28.41
C LEU A 101 27.25 11.08 26.89
N GLU A 102 27.90 10.09 26.32
CA GLU A 102 28.07 9.98 24.88
C GLU A 102 26.79 9.37 24.28
N GLU A 103 26.31 9.94 23.16
CA GLU A 103 25.17 9.39 22.45
C GLU A 103 25.50 7.97 22.00
N ASP A 104 24.60 7.03 22.30
CA ASP A 104 24.66 5.67 21.80
C ASP A 104 24.11 5.59 20.36
N VAL A 105 24.92 6.00 19.41
CA VAL A 105 24.58 5.97 17.97
C VAL A 105 24.37 4.53 17.46
N ILE A 106 24.65 3.51 18.27
CA ILE A 106 24.74 2.12 17.81
C ILE A 106 23.73 1.17 18.50
N THR A 107 23.16 1.51 19.67
CA THR A 107 22.43 0.52 20.48
C THR A 107 21.08 0.97 21.05
N LEU A 108 20.28 1.72 20.35
CA LEU A 108 18.84 1.65 20.55
C LEU A 108 18.38 0.36 19.84
N GLY A 109 18.16 -0.71 20.58
CA GLY A 109 17.58 -1.93 20.02
C GLY A 109 16.31 -1.54 19.27
N GLU A 110 16.36 -1.62 17.94
CA GLU A 110 15.26 -1.24 17.05
C GLU A 110 13.96 -1.93 17.50
N VAL A 111 12.97 -1.14 17.91
CA VAL A 111 11.68 -1.63 18.37
C VAL A 111 10.71 -1.64 17.23
N VAL A 112 10.09 -2.78 16.96
CA VAL A 112 9.14 -2.96 15.86
C VAL A 112 7.73 -3.22 16.41
N ALA A 113 6.72 -2.67 15.75
CA ALA A 113 5.33 -2.95 16.06
C ALA A 113 4.94 -4.34 15.53
N ILE A 114 4.34 -5.17 16.37
CA ILE A 114 3.87 -6.52 16.02
C ILE A 114 2.38 -6.70 16.39
N GLY A 115 1.52 -5.98 15.73
CA GLY A 115 0.09 -6.01 16.05
C GLY A 115 -0.24 -5.19 17.29
N TYR A 116 -0.80 -5.81 18.32
CA TYR A 116 -1.22 -5.15 19.58
C TYR A 116 -0.06 -4.98 20.58
N GLY A 117 1.17 -4.72 20.09
CA GLY A 117 2.33 -4.50 20.95
C GLY A 117 3.58 -4.16 20.15
N THR A 118 4.67 -3.95 20.87
CA THR A 118 6.00 -3.71 20.30
C THR A 118 7.00 -4.69 20.88
N VAL A 119 7.94 -5.15 20.06
CA VAL A 119 9.05 -6.01 20.49
C VAL A 119 10.35 -5.44 19.97
N LYS A 120 11.48 -5.83 20.60
CA LYS A 120 12.78 -5.57 19.99
C LYS A 120 12.87 -6.35 18.67
N LYS A 121 13.44 -5.78 17.64
CA LYS A 121 13.62 -6.45 16.32
C LYS A 121 14.39 -7.76 16.47
N SER A 122 15.40 -7.80 17.37
CA SER A 122 16.14 -9.02 17.72
C SER A 122 15.26 -10.15 18.26
N ASP A 123 14.13 -9.81 18.91
CA ASP A 123 13.24 -10.79 19.55
C ASP A 123 12.05 -11.15 18.64
N ALA A 124 11.90 -10.49 17.50
CA ALA A 124 10.86 -10.81 16.53
C ALA A 124 11.11 -12.20 15.93
N THR A 125 10.09 -13.07 15.99
CA THR A 125 10.13 -14.44 15.43
C THR A 125 9.63 -14.51 13.99
N GLY A 126 8.85 -13.53 13.52
CA GLY A 126 8.33 -13.44 12.15
C GLY A 126 9.19 -12.58 11.24
N ALA A 127 8.87 -12.63 9.92
CA ALA A 127 9.51 -11.79 8.91
C ALA A 127 8.95 -10.34 9.00
N VAL A 128 9.65 -9.48 9.72
CA VAL A 128 9.28 -8.09 9.97
C VAL A 128 10.36 -7.15 9.42
N THR A 129 9.95 -6.17 8.62
CA THR A 129 10.84 -5.13 8.12
C THR A 129 10.33 -3.75 8.55
N GLN A 130 11.22 -2.91 9.06
CA GLN A 130 10.91 -1.52 9.39
C GLN A 130 11.59 -0.59 8.39
N VAL A 131 10.85 0.43 7.95
CA VAL A 131 11.33 1.51 7.08
C VAL A 131 11.03 2.83 7.78
N LYS A 132 12.06 3.63 8.03
CA LYS A 132 11.93 4.96 8.62
C LYS A 132 12.19 6.02 7.55
N PRO A 133 11.22 6.90 7.26
CA PRO A 133 11.37 7.93 6.22
C PRO A 133 12.55 8.88 6.44
N ASP A 134 12.96 9.10 7.67
CA ASP A 134 14.08 9.98 7.98
C ASP A 134 15.45 9.34 7.68
N GLU A 135 15.50 8.00 7.54
CA GLU A 135 16.71 7.22 7.22
C GLU A 135 16.85 6.93 5.71
N ILE A 136 15.83 7.22 4.89
CA ILE A 136 15.85 6.98 3.44
C ILE A 136 15.91 8.28 2.65
N ASN A 137 16.39 8.17 1.40
CA ASN A 137 16.30 9.29 0.46
C ASN A 137 14.83 9.49 0.05
N LYS A 138 14.21 10.57 0.55
CA LYS A 138 12.77 10.79 0.38
C LYS A 138 12.38 11.11 -1.07
N GLY A 139 13.29 11.64 -1.89
CA GLY A 139 12.93 12.12 -3.22
C GLY A 139 11.71 13.03 -3.17
N MET A 140 10.89 13.01 -4.20
CA MET A 140 9.59 13.68 -4.23
C MET A 140 8.49 12.69 -3.84
N ALA A 141 8.33 12.41 -2.55
CA ALA A 141 7.22 11.62 -2.04
C ALA A 141 6.01 12.54 -1.80
N THR A 142 4.92 12.33 -2.52
CA THR A 142 3.65 13.06 -2.35
C THR A 142 2.64 12.27 -1.55
N SER A 143 2.86 10.97 -1.41
CA SER A 143 2.05 10.05 -0.62
C SER A 143 2.90 9.09 0.21
N ALA A 144 2.31 8.48 1.23
CA ALA A 144 2.95 7.46 2.05
C ALA A 144 3.42 6.24 1.24
N GLN A 145 2.75 5.90 0.13
CA GLN A 145 3.12 4.79 -0.75
C GLN A 145 4.46 5.01 -1.45
N ASP A 146 4.75 6.26 -1.84
CA ASP A 146 5.97 6.61 -2.57
C ASP A 146 7.21 6.28 -1.73
N LEU A 147 7.11 6.39 -0.40
CA LEU A 147 8.19 6.08 0.54
C LEU A 147 8.48 4.56 0.65
N LEU A 148 7.58 3.71 0.21
CA LEU A 148 7.76 2.26 0.26
C LEU A 148 8.40 1.68 -1.00
N VAL A 149 8.43 2.46 -2.08
CA VAL A 149 8.93 2.00 -3.39
C VAL A 149 10.40 1.59 -3.30
N GLY A 150 10.68 0.29 -3.53
CA GLY A 150 12.04 -0.25 -3.56
C GLY A 150 12.74 -0.37 -2.19
N GLN A 151 12.05 -0.13 -1.06
CA GLN A 151 12.68 -0.11 0.27
C GLN A 151 12.75 -1.50 0.92
N THR A 152 11.92 -2.44 0.50
CA THR A 152 11.77 -3.73 1.19
C THR A 152 11.70 -4.87 0.19
N PRO A 153 12.48 -5.96 0.35
CA PRO A 153 12.39 -7.12 -0.54
C PRO A 153 11.00 -7.78 -0.41
N GLY A 154 10.46 -8.26 -1.52
CA GLY A 154 9.14 -8.91 -1.59
C GLY A 154 7.94 -7.95 -1.53
N VAL A 155 8.17 -6.63 -1.43
CA VAL A 155 7.13 -5.60 -1.52
C VAL A 155 7.24 -4.89 -2.85
N VAL A 156 6.21 -5.02 -3.68
CA VAL A 156 6.10 -4.37 -4.98
C VAL A 156 5.02 -3.30 -4.89
N VAL A 157 5.40 -2.06 -5.18
CA VAL A 157 4.46 -0.93 -5.26
C VAL A 157 4.40 -0.48 -6.72
N THR A 158 3.25 -0.67 -7.36
CA THR A 158 3.01 -0.27 -8.75
C THR A 158 2.05 0.90 -8.77
N LEU A 159 2.53 2.08 -9.16
CA LEU A 159 1.70 3.28 -9.24
C LEU A 159 0.81 3.23 -10.51
N THR A 160 -0.43 3.67 -10.41
CA THR A 160 -1.42 3.65 -11.52
C THR A 160 -1.30 4.85 -12.46
N GLY A 161 -0.08 5.29 -12.78
CA GLY A 161 0.19 6.43 -13.65
C GLY A 161 0.74 7.65 -12.92
N GLY A 162 0.86 8.78 -13.64
CA GLY A 162 1.46 10.04 -13.15
C GLY A 162 0.45 11.11 -12.77
N LYS A 163 -0.84 10.79 -12.67
CA LYS A 163 -1.87 11.76 -12.28
C LYS A 163 -1.79 12.17 -10.81
N PRO A 164 -2.22 13.40 -10.46
CA PRO A 164 -2.38 13.79 -9.06
C PRO A 164 -3.21 12.77 -8.28
N GLU A 165 -2.78 12.47 -7.05
CA GLU A 165 -3.43 11.49 -6.19
C GLU A 165 -3.52 10.07 -6.80
N ALA A 166 -2.62 9.73 -7.74
CA ALA A 166 -2.56 8.37 -8.26
C ALA A 166 -2.38 7.40 -7.09
N GLY A 167 -3.31 6.47 -6.95
CA GLY A 167 -3.16 5.33 -6.07
C GLY A 167 -2.09 4.39 -6.63
N GLY A 168 -1.56 3.53 -5.79
CA GLY A 168 -0.68 2.44 -6.20
C GLY A 168 -1.22 1.14 -5.66
N GLU A 169 -0.98 0.08 -6.39
CA GLU A 169 -1.21 -1.26 -5.91
C GLU A 169 0.01 -1.74 -5.15
N ILE A 170 -0.20 -2.26 -3.95
CA ILE A 170 0.86 -2.82 -3.11
C ILE A 170 0.68 -4.33 -3.07
N ARG A 171 1.74 -5.07 -3.40
CA ARG A 171 1.78 -6.54 -3.31
C ARG A 171 2.90 -6.97 -2.39
N ILE A 172 2.59 -7.90 -1.49
CA ILE A 172 3.58 -8.54 -0.60
C ILE A 172 3.64 -10.02 -0.94
N ARG A 173 4.80 -10.49 -1.46
CA ARG A 173 5.02 -11.90 -1.85
C ARG A 173 4.02 -12.41 -2.91
N GLY A 174 3.66 -11.56 -3.87
CA GLY A 174 2.69 -11.85 -4.93
C GLY A 174 1.23 -11.77 -4.49
N GLY A 175 0.30 -12.04 -5.42
CA GLY A 175 -1.13 -12.10 -5.13
C GLY A 175 -1.53 -13.48 -4.59
N SER A 176 -2.46 -13.54 -3.65
CA SER A 176 -2.96 -14.78 -3.04
C SER A 176 -4.36 -15.18 -3.51
N SER A 177 -5.06 -14.32 -4.24
CA SER A 177 -6.42 -14.57 -4.73
C SER A 177 -6.57 -14.19 -6.21
N LEU A 178 -7.54 -14.79 -6.89
CA LEU A 178 -7.90 -14.47 -8.28
C LEU A 178 -8.97 -13.37 -8.36
N ASN A 179 -9.89 -13.28 -7.42
CA ASN A 179 -11.02 -12.35 -7.43
C ASN A 179 -11.19 -11.54 -6.13
N ALA A 180 -10.69 -12.02 -4.98
CA ALA A 180 -10.65 -11.22 -3.77
C ALA A 180 -9.48 -10.21 -3.82
N THR A 181 -9.50 -9.22 -2.93
CA THR A 181 -8.42 -8.23 -2.86
C THR A 181 -7.07 -8.88 -2.57
N ASN A 182 -6.04 -8.40 -3.24
CA ASN A 182 -4.65 -8.79 -3.01
C ASN A 182 -3.83 -7.70 -2.29
N ASP A 183 -4.49 -6.61 -1.87
CA ASP A 183 -3.83 -5.52 -1.15
C ASP A 183 -3.57 -5.90 0.32
N PRO A 184 -2.41 -5.50 0.89
CA PRO A 184 -2.13 -5.71 2.30
C PRO A 184 -3.07 -4.88 3.18
N LEU A 185 -3.31 -5.34 4.41
CA LEU A 185 -3.99 -4.54 5.41
C LEU A 185 -3.13 -3.34 5.80
N ILE A 186 -3.69 -2.14 5.78
CA ILE A 186 -3.04 -0.93 6.26
C ILE A 186 -3.58 -0.58 7.63
N VAL A 187 -2.68 -0.37 8.59
CA VAL A 187 -3.02 0.03 9.96
C VAL A 187 -2.32 1.35 10.27
N ILE A 188 -3.07 2.38 10.65
CA ILE A 188 -2.54 3.71 10.97
C ILE A 188 -2.74 3.97 12.45
N ASP A 189 -1.66 4.10 13.21
CA ASP A 189 -1.67 4.33 14.67
C ASP A 189 -2.61 3.38 15.44
N GLY A 190 -2.70 2.10 15.00
CA GLY A 190 -3.56 1.08 15.59
C GLY A 190 -5.00 1.04 15.04
N VAL A 191 -5.34 1.81 14.01
CA VAL A 191 -6.63 1.74 13.32
C VAL A 191 -6.48 1.05 11.98
N PRO A 192 -7.06 -0.14 11.75
CA PRO A 192 -7.12 -0.77 10.44
C PRO A 192 -8.01 0.04 9.50
N VAL A 193 -7.43 0.58 8.41
CA VAL A 193 -8.19 1.41 7.46
C VAL A 193 -8.87 0.57 6.39
N ASP A 194 -9.88 1.18 5.78
CA ASP A 194 -10.52 0.66 4.58
C ASP A 194 -9.67 1.06 3.35
N ASN A 195 -9.11 0.06 2.66
CA ASN A 195 -8.29 0.26 1.46
C ASN A 195 -9.13 0.61 0.23
N SER A 196 -10.44 0.34 0.24
CA SER A 196 -11.32 0.78 -0.82
C SER A 196 -11.50 2.28 -0.75
N GLY A 197 -11.12 3.02 -1.79
CA GLY A 197 -11.27 4.46 -1.87
C GLY A 197 -12.72 4.93 -1.63
N VAL A 198 -12.93 6.21 -1.56
CA VAL A 198 -14.25 6.83 -1.59
C VAL A 198 -14.41 7.58 -2.91
N THR A 199 -15.61 7.70 -3.43
CA THR A 199 -15.87 8.46 -4.65
C THR A 199 -15.12 9.79 -4.62
N GLY A 200 -14.29 10.06 -5.63
CA GLY A 200 -13.50 11.29 -5.71
C GLY A 200 -12.17 11.28 -4.92
N MET A 201 -11.76 10.18 -4.31
CA MET A 201 -10.44 9.98 -3.71
C MET A 201 -9.98 8.54 -3.97
N SER A 202 -8.97 8.38 -4.81
CA SER A 202 -8.48 7.06 -5.23
C SER A 202 -7.47 6.46 -4.25
N ASN A 203 -6.68 7.30 -3.56
CA ASN A 203 -5.61 6.86 -2.68
C ASN A 203 -5.95 7.05 -1.20
N PRO A 204 -6.31 6.00 -0.45
CA PRO A 204 -6.60 6.08 0.98
C PRO A 204 -5.44 6.57 1.83
N LEU A 205 -4.19 6.38 1.37
CA LEU A 205 -2.98 6.82 2.06
C LEU A 205 -2.65 8.31 1.86
N SER A 206 -3.35 9.02 0.97
CA SER A 206 -3.23 10.47 0.83
C SER A 206 -3.56 11.24 2.12
N MET A 207 -4.18 10.57 3.11
CA MET A 207 -4.49 11.14 4.42
C MET A 207 -3.25 11.46 5.25
N ILE A 208 -2.13 10.77 5.03
CA ILE A 208 -0.93 10.92 5.84
C ILE A 208 0.16 11.59 5.00
N PRO A 209 0.51 12.85 5.30
CA PRO A 209 1.68 13.48 4.70
C PRO A 209 2.95 12.69 5.04
N PRO A 210 3.86 12.50 4.07
CA PRO A 210 5.13 11.79 4.27
C PRO A 210 5.94 12.29 5.48
N ASP A 211 5.97 13.59 5.73
CA ASP A 211 6.72 14.24 6.83
C ASP A 211 6.18 13.89 8.23
N ASN A 212 4.92 13.46 8.32
CA ASN A 212 4.28 13.07 9.59
C ASN A 212 4.45 11.59 9.93
N ILE A 213 5.11 10.80 9.07
CA ILE A 213 5.35 9.37 9.31
C ILE A 213 6.65 9.20 10.10
N GLU A 214 6.58 8.44 11.17
CA GLU A 214 7.74 8.00 11.96
C GLU A 214 8.35 6.74 11.37
N SER A 215 7.50 5.71 11.11
CA SER A 215 7.95 4.44 10.55
C SER A 215 6.84 3.69 9.84
N PHE A 216 7.26 2.83 8.92
CA PHE A 216 6.47 1.71 8.39
C PHE A 216 7.01 0.43 8.98
N THR A 217 6.13 -0.41 9.51
CA THR A 217 6.46 -1.79 9.88
C THR A 217 5.68 -2.72 8.96
N ILE A 218 6.39 -3.56 8.23
CA ILE A 218 5.82 -4.46 7.22
C ILE A 218 5.91 -5.88 7.75
N LEU A 219 4.75 -6.51 7.96
CA LEU A 219 4.60 -7.89 8.39
C LEU A 219 4.31 -8.75 7.16
N LYS A 220 5.22 -9.68 6.82
CA LYS A 220 5.18 -10.39 5.55
C LYS A 220 4.72 -11.85 5.65
N ASP A 221 4.83 -12.48 6.80
CA ASP A 221 4.46 -13.87 7.02
C ASP A 221 3.23 -14.05 7.93
N ALA A 222 2.63 -15.25 7.88
CA ALA A 222 1.43 -15.53 8.65
C ALA A 222 1.67 -15.48 10.17
N SER A 223 2.87 -15.81 10.67
CA SER A 223 3.18 -15.76 12.09
C SER A 223 3.18 -14.34 12.66
N ALA A 224 3.64 -13.37 11.84
CA ALA A 224 3.60 -11.95 12.20
C ALA A 224 2.20 -11.34 11.99
N THR A 225 1.43 -11.80 10.99
CA THR A 225 0.15 -11.19 10.59
C THR A 225 -1.08 -11.82 11.22
N ALA A 226 -1.00 -13.05 11.76
CA ALA A 226 -2.15 -13.79 12.30
C ALA A 226 -2.93 -13.03 13.38
N ILE A 227 -2.28 -12.16 14.13
CA ILE A 227 -2.92 -11.34 15.17
C ILE A 227 -3.95 -10.33 14.57
N TYR A 228 -3.78 -9.94 13.29
CA TYR A 228 -4.73 -9.11 12.54
C TYR A 228 -5.81 -9.92 11.81
N GLY A 229 -5.69 -11.26 11.82
CA GLY A 229 -6.71 -12.20 11.34
C GLY A 229 -6.98 -12.17 9.85
N SER A 230 -8.24 -12.26 9.54
CA SER A 230 -8.79 -12.47 8.19
C SER A 230 -8.55 -11.34 7.18
N ARG A 231 -8.07 -10.19 7.59
CA ARG A 231 -7.72 -9.06 6.70
C ARG A 231 -6.22 -9.04 6.35
N ALA A 232 -5.44 -9.94 6.92
CA ALA A 232 -3.97 -9.91 6.89
C ALA A 232 -3.34 -11.02 6.03
N SER A 233 -4.13 -11.75 5.22
CA SER A 233 -3.64 -12.80 4.32
C SER A 233 -2.59 -12.29 3.32
N ASN A 234 -2.69 -11.03 2.90
CA ASN A 234 -1.77 -10.39 1.95
C ASN A 234 -0.66 -9.58 2.63
N GLY A 235 -0.43 -9.81 3.94
CA GLY A 235 0.51 -9.02 4.74
C GLY A 235 -0.14 -7.80 5.39
N VAL A 236 0.63 -7.13 6.26
CA VAL A 236 0.19 -5.93 6.99
C VAL A 236 1.24 -4.84 6.88
N ILE A 237 0.81 -3.61 6.63
CA ILE A 237 1.64 -2.40 6.69
C ILE A 237 1.14 -1.55 7.85
N ILE A 238 1.93 -1.45 8.91
CA ILE A 238 1.65 -0.61 10.06
C ILE A 238 2.36 0.73 9.85
N ILE A 239 1.60 1.80 9.84
CA ILE A 239 2.11 3.17 9.74
C ILE A 239 2.02 3.81 11.12
N THR A 240 3.17 4.14 11.68
CA THR A 240 3.26 4.91 12.92
C THR A 240 3.53 6.36 12.58
N THR A 241 2.72 7.28 13.13
CA THR A 241 2.94 8.72 12.92
C THR A 241 3.73 9.33 14.07
N LYS A 242 4.48 10.40 13.77
CA LYS A 242 5.29 11.14 14.75
C LYS A 242 4.42 11.65 15.90
N LYS A 243 4.85 11.42 17.13
CA LYS A 243 4.15 11.81 18.38
C LYS A 243 4.75 13.05 19.00
N GLY A 244 4.12 13.57 20.04
CA GLY A 244 4.69 14.62 20.88
C GLY A 244 5.93 14.13 21.63
N MET A 245 6.96 14.96 21.69
CA MET A 245 8.19 14.68 22.43
C MET A 245 8.18 15.39 23.77
N SER A 246 8.95 14.87 24.74
CA SER A 246 9.22 15.56 25.99
C SER A 246 10.21 16.71 25.71
N GLY A 247 10.01 17.88 26.33
CA GLY A 247 10.91 19.02 26.19
C GLY A 247 10.22 20.31 25.73
N LYS A 248 11.03 21.27 25.31
CA LYS A 248 10.57 22.56 24.78
C LYS A 248 9.83 22.37 23.46
N PRO A 249 8.87 23.26 23.12
CA PRO A 249 8.20 23.21 21.82
C PRO A 249 9.21 23.36 20.68
N GLN A 250 9.11 22.47 19.69
CA GLN A 250 9.85 22.55 18.44
C GLN A 250 8.88 22.85 17.30
N ILE A 251 9.23 23.78 16.45
CA ILE A 251 8.47 24.16 15.26
C ILE A 251 9.26 23.73 14.03
N ASN A 252 8.65 22.90 13.19
CA ASN A 252 9.24 22.47 11.93
C ASN A 252 8.36 22.97 10.79
N PHE A 253 8.95 23.67 9.84
CA PHE A 253 8.32 24.12 8.61
C PHE A 253 9.08 23.55 7.42
N ASN A 254 8.35 22.87 6.53
CA ASN A 254 8.87 22.31 5.29
C ASN A 254 8.08 22.87 4.10
N ALA A 255 8.75 23.36 3.09
CA ALA A 255 8.14 23.90 1.87
C ALA A 255 8.84 23.30 0.65
N ASN A 256 8.06 22.64 -0.21
CA ASN A 256 8.53 22.03 -1.44
C ASN A 256 7.80 22.63 -2.64
N MET A 257 8.52 22.88 -3.71
CA MET A 257 7.99 23.31 -5.00
C MET A 257 8.56 22.45 -6.11
N SER A 258 7.73 22.04 -7.04
CA SER A 258 8.15 21.16 -8.13
C SER A 258 7.59 21.60 -9.48
N VAL A 259 8.37 21.36 -10.53
CA VAL A 259 7.99 21.56 -11.93
C VAL A 259 7.93 20.19 -12.61
N SER A 260 6.80 19.86 -13.22
CA SER A 260 6.57 18.59 -13.90
C SER A 260 6.25 18.81 -15.37
N THR A 261 6.86 18.00 -16.24
CA THR A 261 6.63 18.03 -17.68
C THR A 261 6.50 16.63 -18.25
N SER A 262 5.87 16.48 -19.42
CA SER A 262 5.79 15.18 -20.10
C SER A 262 7.18 14.73 -20.55
N ARG A 263 7.50 13.47 -20.24
CA ARG A 263 8.77 12.86 -20.63
C ARG A 263 8.76 12.31 -22.04
N ARG A 264 7.65 11.73 -22.46
CA ARG A 264 7.50 10.98 -23.69
C ARG A 264 6.05 11.06 -24.18
N THR A 265 5.88 11.09 -25.47
CA THR A 265 4.62 10.95 -26.18
C THR A 265 4.63 9.68 -27.03
N THR A 266 3.47 9.18 -27.39
CA THR A 266 3.34 8.07 -28.33
C THR A 266 3.70 8.56 -29.74
N GLY A 267 4.60 7.85 -30.44
CA GLY A 267 4.95 8.17 -31.82
C GLY A 267 3.76 7.88 -32.74
N VAL A 268 3.17 8.94 -33.28
CA VAL A 268 2.08 8.89 -34.27
C VAL A 268 2.51 9.58 -35.55
N LEU A 269 1.79 9.37 -36.66
CA LEU A 269 2.05 10.08 -37.89
C LEU A 269 1.70 11.56 -37.73
N ASN A 270 2.58 12.45 -38.24
CA ASN A 270 2.25 13.86 -38.36
C ASN A 270 1.33 14.08 -39.57
N ALA A 271 0.79 15.29 -39.72
CA ALA A 271 -0.19 15.58 -40.75
C ALA A 271 0.29 15.31 -42.18
N ASP A 272 1.58 15.60 -42.49
CA ASP A 272 2.12 15.38 -43.85
C ASP A 272 2.40 13.88 -44.10
N GLU A 273 2.87 13.15 -43.12
CA GLU A 273 3.02 11.69 -43.18
C GLU A 273 1.65 11.02 -43.38
N PHE A 274 0.65 11.51 -42.63
CA PHE A 274 -0.71 10.99 -42.70
C PHE A 274 -1.36 11.24 -44.05
N ARG A 275 -1.27 12.48 -44.64
CA ARG A 275 -1.74 12.80 -45.99
C ARG A 275 -1.10 11.92 -47.05
N ARG A 276 0.22 11.71 -46.95
CA ARG A 276 0.98 10.83 -47.82
C ARG A 276 0.46 9.41 -47.78
N LEU A 277 0.33 8.87 -46.57
CA LEU A 277 -0.16 7.51 -46.35
C LEU A 277 -1.58 7.31 -46.90
N ILE A 278 -2.50 8.25 -46.67
CA ILE A 278 -3.88 8.20 -47.23
C ILE A 278 -3.82 8.18 -48.77
N ALA A 279 -3.02 9.07 -49.40
CA ALA A 279 -2.87 9.11 -50.85
C ALA A 279 -2.32 7.78 -51.40
N GLU A 280 -1.34 7.16 -50.71
CA GLU A 280 -0.73 5.90 -51.13
C GLU A 280 -1.68 4.70 -50.93
N GLN A 281 -2.42 4.63 -49.81
CA GLN A 281 -3.27 3.48 -49.50
C GLN A 281 -4.63 3.51 -50.18
N THR A 282 -5.21 4.69 -50.41
CA THR A 282 -6.58 4.80 -50.87
C THR A 282 -6.71 5.50 -52.22
N GLY A 283 -5.66 6.21 -52.68
CA GLY A 283 -5.65 7.04 -53.90
C GLY A 283 -6.25 8.44 -53.64
N THR A 284 -5.79 9.42 -54.45
CA THR A 284 -6.17 10.84 -54.30
C THR A 284 -7.61 11.16 -54.70
N SER A 285 -8.32 10.26 -55.36
CA SER A 285 -9.75 10.39 -55.72
C SER A 285 -10.68 9.72 -54.72
N SER A 286 -10.16 9.07 -53.68
CA SER A 286 -10.96 8.35 -52.70
C SER A 286 -11.73 9.25 -51.73
N GLN A 287 -12.80 8.75 -51.15
CA GLN A 287 -13.54 9.45 -50.12
C GLN A 287 -12.65 9.72 -48.87
N ALA A 288 -11.77 8.80 -48.55
CA ALA A 288 -10.79 8.99 -47.47
C ALA A 288 -9.88 10.20 -47.69
N TYR A 289 -9.38 10.38 -48.94
CA TYR A 289 -8.54 11.53 -49.28
C TYR A 289 -9.31 12.87 -49.22
N GLN A 290 -10.61 12.87 -49.56
CA GLN A 290 -11.46 14.05 -49.51
C GLN A 290 -11.80 14.50 -48.07
N LEU A 291 -11.64 13.61 -47.08
CA LEU A 291 -11.85 13.91 -45.66
C LEU A 291 -10.63 14.59 -45.00
N LEU A 292 -9.48 14.62 -45.66
CA LEU A 292 -8.29 15.27 -45.14
C LEU A 292 -8.48 16.78 -44.98
N GLY A 293 -8.10 17.30 -43.80
CA GLY A 293 -8.07 18.73 -43.52
C GLY A 293 -6.73 19.39 -43.94
N ASN A 294 -6.68 20.71 -43.76
CA ASN A 294 -5.51 21.53 -44.04
C ASN A 294 -4.66 21.86 -42.79
N ALA A 295 -5.10 21.46 -41.61
CA ALA A 295 -4.40 21.72 -40.36
C ALA A 295 -3.15 20.81 -40.19
N ASN A 296 -2.31 21.17 -39.26
CA ASN A 296 -1.21 20.33 -38.78
C ASN A 296 -1.23 20.38 -37.24
N THR A 297 -2.04 19.51 -36.64
CA THR A 297 -2.35 19.53 -35.23
C THR A 297 -1.58 18.40 -34.52
N ASN A 298 -0.72 18.76 -33.59
CA ASN A 298 -0.14 17.80 -32.67
C ASN A 298 -1.07 17.64 -31.44
N TRP A 299 -2.00 16.68 -31.54
CA TRP A 299 -3.02 16.48 -30.52
C TRP A 299 -2.46 16.19 -29.13
N GLN A 300 -1.28 15.55 -29.01
CA GLN A 300 -0.67 15.25 -27.70
C GLN A 300 -0.15 16.54 -27.04
N ASP A 301 0.38 17.50 -27.80
CA ASP A 301 0.80 18.80 -27.25
C ASP A 301 -0.43 19.66 -26.88
N GLU A 302 -1.55 19.49 -27.59
CA GLU A 302 -2.79 20.20 -27.27
C GLU A 302 -3.43 19.76 -25.93
N VAL A 303 -3.23 18.53 -25.50
CA VAL A 303 -3.81 18.01 -24.26
C VAL A 303 -2.85 18.03 -23.07
N LEU A 304 -1.53 18.05 -23.31
CA LEU A 304 -0.50 18.03 -22.28
C LEU A 304 -0.02 19.46 -21.93
N ARG A 305 0.54 19.61 -20.74
CA ARG A 305 1.13 20.88 -20.25
C ARG A 305 2.30 20.64 -19.30
N THR A 306 3.21 21.61 -19.21
CA THR A 306 4.15 21.74 -18.09
C THR A 306 3.44 22.40 -16.91
N THR A 307 3.69 21.94 -15.68
CA THR A 307 2.92 22.36 -14.51
C THR A 307 3.78 22.53 -13.29
N VAL A 308 3.33 23.35 -12.35
CA VAL A 308 3.97 23.61 -11.06
C VAL A 308 3.09 23.09 -9.94
N SER A 309 3.70 22.43 -8.96
CA SER A 309 3.05 21.91 -7.76
C SER A 309 3.80 22.37 -6.51
N SER A 310 3.11 22.47 -5.37
CA SER A 310 3.70 22.90 -4.10
C SER A 310 3.13 22.10 -2.92
N ASP A 311 3.97 21.91 -1.91
CA ASP A 311 3.62 21.25 -0.66
C ASP A 311 4.20 22.05 0.51
N TYR A 312 3.37 22.33 1.53
CA TYR A 312 3.76 23.06 2.73
C TYR A 312 3.34 22.26 3.95
N ASN A 313 4.28 21.95 4.82
CA ASN A 313 4.03 21.26 6.08
C ASN A 313 4.51 22.11 7.25
N LEU A 314 3.63 22.35 8.23
CA LEU A 314 3.95 23.00 9.50
C LEU A 314 3.63 22.03 10.62
N SER A 315 4.56 21.78 11.53
CA SER A 315 4.31 21.00 12.71
C SER A 315 4.91 21.63 13.96
N VAL A 316 4.18 21.49 15.07
CA VAL A 316 4.59 21.94 16.40
C VAL A 316 4.46 20.77 17.35
N GLY A 317 5.57 20.42 18.00
CA GLY A 317 5.59 19.33 19.00
C GLY A 317 6.29 19.78 20.27
N GLY A 318 5.85 19.25 21.40
CA GLY A 318 6.43 19.56 22.70
C GLY A 318 5.65 18.94 23.83
N GLN A 319 5.95 19.38 25.05
CA GLN A 319 5.22 18.94 26.26
C GLN A 319 4.71 20.15 27.07
N TYR A 320 3.44 20.11 27.42
CA TYR A 320 2.87 21.05 28.37
C TYR A 320 2.47 20.29 29.65
N LYS A 321 3.21 20.50 30.74
CA LYS A 321 3.06 19.74 32.00
C LYS A 321 3.15 18.23 31.73
N ILE A 322 2.05 17.48 32.00
CA ILE A 322 1.95 16.03 31.81
C ILE A 322 1.50 15.63 30.39
N LEU A 323 1.31 16.60 29.49
CA LEU A 323 0.71 16.40 28.17
C LEU A 323 1.74 16.60 27.07
N PRO A 324 2.43 15.55 26.58
CA PRO A 324 3.13 15.60 25.32
C PRO A 324 2.12 15.79 24.19
N TYR A 325 2.42 16.68 23.26
CA TYR A 325 1.53 17.00 22.14
C TYR A 325 2.29 17.17 20.84
N ARG A 326 1.66 16.85 19.74
CA ARG A 326 2.09 17.22 18.39
C ARG A 326 0.86 17.66 17.59
N VAL A 327 0.97 18.79 16.93
CA VAL A 327 -0.02 19.30 15.98
C VAL A 327 0.68 19.53 14.66
N SER A 328 0.09 19.08 13.55
CA SER A 328 0.60 19.39 12.22
C SER A 328 -0.52 19.80 11.28
N ALA A 329 -0.16 20.66 10.32
CA ALA A 329 -1.02 21.07 9.23
C ALA A 329 -0.21 21.01 7.93
N THR A 330 -0.79 20.42 6.88
CA THR A 330 -0.15 20.33 5.56
C THR A 330 -1.11 20.82 4.50
N PHE A 331 -0.60 21.62 3.57
CA PHE A 331 -1.32 22.03 2.37
C PHE A 331 -0.53 21.59 1.14
N THR A 332 -1.18 20.83 0.25
CA THR A 332 -0.60 20.33 -1.01
C THR A 332 -1.44 20.84 -2.16
N ASN A 333 -0.82 21.53 -3.12
CA ASN A 333 -1.38 21.82 -4.43
C ASN A 333 -0.60 21.01 -5.47
N GLN A 334 -1.25 20.06 -6.11
CA GLN A 334 -0.66 19.22 -7.13
C GLN A 334 -1.41 19.36 -8.44
N ASN A 335 -0.69 19.75 -9.51
CA ASN A 335 -1.22 19.92 -10.85
C ASN A 335 -0.68 18.82 -11.76
N GLY A 336 -1.57 18.17 -12.52
CA GLY A 336 -1.20 17.13 -13.47
C GLY A 336 -0.77 17.70 -14.83
N ILE A 337 0.03 16.91 -15.53
CA ILE A 337 0.51 17.25 -16.88
C ILE A 337 -0.58 17.13 -17.96
N LEU A 338 -1.64 16.38 -17.77
CA LEU A 338 -2.85 16.45 -18.58
C LEU A 338 -3.66 17.67 -18.15
N LYS A 339 -4.10 18.48 -19.10
CA LYS A 339 -4.91 19.69 -18.83
C LYS A 339 -6.12 19.33 -17.96
N THR A 340 -6.64 20.26 -17.17
CA THR A 340 -7.75 20.11 -16.21
C THR A 340 -7.51 19.18 -15.00
N SER A 341 -6.34 18.54 -14.94
CA SER A 341 -5.98 17.66 -13.80
C SER A 341 -5.41 18.47 -12.64
N SER A 342 -6.05 18.47 -11.48
CA SER A 342 -5.55 19.15 -10.29
C SER A 342 -6.07 18.55 -8.98
N MET A 343 -5.28 18.69 -7.90
CA MET A 343 -5.64 18.32 -6.54
C MET A 343 -5.20 19.39 -5.56
N ASN A 344 -6.11 19.82 -4.70
CA ASN A 344 -5.83 20.62 -3.52
C ASN A 344 -6.16 19.80 -2.27
N ARG A 345 -5.17 19.55 -1.42
CA ARG A 345 -5.32 18.76 -0.20
C ARG A 345 -4.89 19.55 1.02
N THR A 346 -5.74 19.60 2.03
CA THR A 346 -5.42 20.11 3.36
C THR A 346 -5.54 19.00 4.37
N THR A 347 -4.51 18.75 5.15
CA THR A 347 -4.54 17.78 6.25
C THR A 347 -4.20 18.48 7.57
N ALA A 348 -4.82 18.04 8.64
CA ALA A 348 -4.49 18.44 10.00
C ALA A 348 -4.41 17.20 10.88
N SER A 349 -3.46 17.14 11.80
CA SER A 349 -3.38 16.06 12.78
C SER A 349 -3.02 16.57 14.17
N ILE A 350 -3.58 15.88 15.17
CA ILE A 350 -3.30 16.12 16.58
C ILE A 350 -2.99 14.77 17.22
N SER A 351 -1.86 14.69 17.91
CA SER A 351 -1.48 13.55 18.74
C SER A 351 -1.19 14.01 20.15
N LEU A 352 -1.86 13.39 21.14
CA LEU A 352 -1.75 13.67 22.57
C LEU A 352 -1.45 12.38 23.30
N THR A 353 -0.42 12.38 24.18
CA THR A 353 0.02 11.18 24.89
C THR A 353 0.21 11.42 26.39
N PRO A 354 -0.82 11.90 27.14
CA PRO A 354 -0.71 12.13 28.57
C PRO A 354 -0.60 10.82 29.36
N LYS A 355 0.07 10.90 30.49
CA LYS A 355 0.18 9.82 31.46
C LYS A 355 -0.37 10.27 32.81
N PHE A 356 -1.15 9.41 33.46
CA PHE A 356 -1.84 9.68 34.71
C PHE A 356 -1.47 8.65 35.76
N PHE A 357 -1.76 8.98 37.04
CA PHE A 357 -1.58 8.08 38.20
C PHE A 357 -0.17 7.48 38.27
N ASN A 358 0.86 8.33 38.29
CA ASN A 358 2.26 7.90 38.32
C ASN A 358 2.62 6.93 37.14
N ASN A 359 2.11 7.24 35.93
CA ASN A 359 2.31 6.47 34.71
C ASN A 359 1.60 5.10 34.65
N THR A 360 0.67 4.80 35.58
CA THR A 360 -0.11 3.54 35.53
C THR A 360 -1.18 3.59 34.43
N LEU A 361 -1.66 4.77 34.03
CA LEU A 361 -2.58 4.95 32.91
C LEU A 361 -1.91 5.82 31.84
N SER A 362 -1.67 5.22 30.68
CA SER A 362 -1.25 5.92 29.46
C SER A 362 -2.44 6.10 28.53
N VAL A 363 -2.67 7.33 28.07
CA VAL A 363 -3.66 7.63 27.06
C VAL A 363 -2.93 8.02 25.78
N ASN A 364 -3.31 7.43 24.63
CA ASN A 364 -2.79 7.80 23.33
C ASN A 364 -3.97 8.17 22.45
N MET A 365 -4.09 9.46 22.14
CA MET A 365 -5.17 9.99 21.33
C MET A 365 -4.62 10.58 20.05
N ASN A 366 -5.10 10.08 18.92
CA ASN A 366 -4.74 10.56 17.60
C ASN A 366 -6.01 10.94 16.84
N VAL A 367 -6.02 12.12 16.25
CA VAL A 367 -7.09 12.59 15.38
C VAL A 367 -6.46 13.21 14.14
N LYS A 368 -6.90 12.75 12.98
CA LYS A 368 -6.48 13.27 11.68
C LYS A 368 -7.69 13.71 10.89
N GLY A 369 -7.60 14.88 10.27
CA GLY A 369 -8.61 15.43 9.38
C GLY A 369 -8.02 15.69 8.00
N LEU A 370 -8.83 15.46 6.98
CA LEU A 370 -8.46 15.65 5.57
C LEU A 370 -9.60 16.34 4.84
N TYR A 371 -9.25 17.32 4.04
CA TYR A 371 -10.08 17.86 2.97
C TYR A 371 -9.34 17.81 1.65
N ILE A 372 -9.97 17.22 0.63
CA ILE A 372 -9.45 17.21 -0.74
C ILE A 372 -10.50 17.80 -1.69
N ARG A 373 -10.04 18.68 -2.60
CA ARG A 373 -10.73 19.03 -3.82
C ARG A 373 -9.93 18.49 -4.99
N ASN A 374 -10.51 17.53 -5.70
CA ASN A 374 -9.94 16.98 -6.93
C ASN A 374 -10.72 17.50 -8.15
N GLU A 375 -9.97 17.73 -9.23
CA GLU A 375 -10.50 17.94 -10.56
C GLU A 375 -9.85 16.89 -11.47
N PHE A 376 -10.68 15.95 -11.92
CA PHE A 376 -10.24 14.83 -12.75
C PHE A 376 -10.38 15.21 -14.22
N PRO A 377 -9.34 15.00 -15.05
CA PRO A 377 -9.46 15.12 -16.50
C PRO A 377 -10.24 13.92 -17.05
N ASP A 378 -10.79 14.06 -18.24
CA ASP A 378 -11.20 12.90 -19.01
C ASP A 378 -9.97 12.22 -19.62
N GLU A 379 -9.55 11.08 -19.07
CA GLU A 379 -8.35 10.36 -19.52
C GLU A 379 -8.50 9.78 -20.95
N ALA A 380 -9.73 9.67 -21.48
CA ALA A 380 -9.96 9.31 -22.87
C ALA A 380 -9.32 10.31 -23.85
N ALA A 381 -9.03 11.54 -23.40
CA ALA A 381 -8.30 12.53 -24.19
C ALA A 381 -6.87 12.05 -24.56
N ILE A 382 -6.23 11.20 -23.75
CA ILE A 382 -4.89 10.64 -24.05
C ILE A 382 -4.98 9.70 -25.25
N GLY A 383 -5.91 8.75 -25.23
CA GLY A 383 -6.13 7.82 -26.33
C GLY A 383 -6.67 8.53 -27.57
N GLY A 384 -7.56 9.51 -27.38
CA GLY A 384 -8.04 10.39 -28.45
C GLY A 384 -6.90 11.12 -29.15
N ALA A 385 -5.95 11.70 -28.40
CA ALA A 385 -4.79 12.40 -28.96
C ALA A 385 -3.82 11.49 -29.74
N VAL A 386 -3.86 10.19 -29.51
CA VAL A 386 -3.08 9.19 -30.28
C VAL A 386 -3.78 8.84 -31.59
N SER A 387 -5.11 8.73 -31.58
CA SER A 387 -5.89 8.22 -32.72
C SER A 387 -6.58 9.28 -33.55
N PHE A 388 -6.65 10.54 -33.12
CA PHE A 388 -7.34 11.58 -33.87
C PHE A 388 -6.55 12.03 -35.10
N ASP A 389 -7.27 12.37 -36.21
CA ASP A 389 -6.70 12.84 -37.48
C ASP A 389 -5.88 14.13 -37.27
N PRO A 390 -4.57 14.13 -37.55
CA PRO A 390 -3.70 15.31 -37.38
C PRO A 390 -3.91 16.39 -38.44
N THR A 391 -4.71 16.13 -39.48
CA THR A 391 -5.01 17.11 -40.52
C THR A 391 -6.21 17.99 -40.15
N GLN A 392 -6.91 17.70 -39.03
CA GLN A 392 -8.07 18.46 -38.59
C GLN A 392 -7.68 19.53 -37.55
N PRO A 393 -8.38 20.70 -37.59
CA PRO A 393 -8.15 21.75 -36.60
C PRO A 393 -8.79 21.41 -35.26
N VAL A 394 -8.31 22.00 -34.16
CA VAL A 394 -8.96 21.88 -32.84
C VAL A 394 -10.37 22.46 -32.87
N LYS A 395 -10.54 23.64 -33.46
CA LYS A 395 -11.84 24.34 -33.61
C LYS A 395 -12.10 24.72 -35.06
N VAL A 396 -13.38 24.72 -35.44
CA VAL A 396 -13.87 25.14 -36.76
C VAL A 396 -14.63 26.44 -36.61
N PRO A 397 -14.16 27.54 -37.20
CA PRO A 397 -14.85 28.80 -37.17
C PRO A 397 -16.26 28.69 -37.80
N GLY A 398 -17.28 29.20 -37.11
CA GLY A 398 -18.66 29.19 -37.57
C GLY A 398 -19.41 27.87 -37.41
N GLN A 399 -18.83 26.84 -36.79
CA GLN A 399 -19.55 25.63 -36.47
C GLN A 399 -20.43 25.85 -35.23
N GLU A 400 -21.75 25.74 -35.39
CA GLU A 400 -22.74 25.98 -34.34
C GLU A 400 -22.83 24.83 -33.36
N ILE A 401 -22.60 23.57 -33.79
CA ILE A 401 -22.63 22.36 -32.94
C ILE A 401 -21.25 22.03 -32.41
N GLY A 402 -21.19 21.32 -31.31
CA GLY A 402 -19.95 20.87 -30.72
C GLY A 402 -19.10 21.98 -30.07
N ASN A 403 -19.72 23.10 -29.63
CA ASN A 403 -19.04 24.26 -29.04
C ASN A 403 -17.87 24.78 -29.89
N GLY A 404 -17.99 24.62 -31.24
CA GLY A 404 -16.97 25.00 -32.18
C GLY A 404 -15.79 24.02 -32.29
N TYR A 405 -15.73 22.94 -31.51
CA TYR A 405 -14.75 21.90 -31.70
C TYR A 405 -15.01 21.06 -32.92
N PHE A 406 -13.95 20.69 -33.65
CA PHE A 406 -14.09 19.84 -34.83
C PHE A 406 -14.79 18.52 -34.45
N MET A 407 -15.79 18.13 -35.25
CA MET A 407 -16.55 16.88 -35.13
C MET A 407 -16.69 16.24 -36.52
N TRP A 408 -16.65 14.91 -36.55
CA TRP A 408 -16.95 14.15 -37.75
C TRP A 408 -18.45 14.14 -38.00
N LEU A 409 -18.83 14.68 -39.15
CA LEU A 409 -20.23 14.81 -39.63
C LEU A 409 -20.41 14.03 -40.93
N GLN A 410 -21.58 13.43 -41.09
CA GLN A 410 -21.99 12.84 -42.38
C GLN A 410 -22.05 13.92 -43.46
N GLN A 411 -21.35 13.73 -44.56
CA GLN A 411 -21.25 14.73 -45.63
C GLN A 411 -22.62 15.09 -46.24
N ASN A 412 -23.55 14.12 -46.33
CA ASN A 412 -24.84 14.30 -46.99
C ASN A 412 -25.93 14.90 -46.10
N THR A 413 -25.88 14.69 -44.79
CA THR A 413 -26.94 15.08 -43.84
C THR A 413 -26.49 16.09 -42.79
N GLY A 414 -25.17 16.29 -42.61
CA GLY A 414 -24.63 17.06 -41.51
C GLY A 414 -24.84 16.41 -40.14
N ALA A 415 -25.34 15.18 -40.06
CA ALA A 415 -25.55 14.46 -38.81
C ALA A 415 -24.24 14.03 -38.20
N VAL A 416 -24.17 14.02 -36.85
CA VAL A 416 -22.97 13.57 -36.11
C VAL A 416 -22.75 12.08 -36.31
N ILE A 417 -21.51 11.69 -36.59
CA ILE A 417 -21.10 10.28 -36.66
C ILE A 417 -20.80 9.78 -35.23
N GLY A 418 -21.79 9.16 -34.60
CA GLY A 418 -21.70 8.78 -33.17
C GLY A 418 -20.58 7.78 -32.79
N ILE A 419 -20.06 7.00 -33.78
CA ILE A 419 -18.95 6.05 -33.57
C ILE A 419 -17.58 6.69 -33.82
N ALA A 420 -17.51 7.89 -34.38
CA ALA A 420 -16.25 8.58 -34.66
C ALA A 420 -15.54 8.98 -33.35
N PRO A 421 -14.18 9.09 -33.35
CA PRO A 421 -13.45 9.58 -32.18
C PRO A 421 -13.87 11.00 -31.83
N LEU A 422 -13.93 11.30 -30.51
CA LEU A 422 -14.22 12.65 -30.03
C LEU A 422 -12.96 13.51 -30.06
N ASN A 423 -13.13 14.81 -30.27
CA ASN A 423 -12.04 15.78 -30.20
C ASN A 423 -11.35 15.74 -28.82
N PRO A 424 -10.03 15.46 -28.73
CA PRO A 424 -9.35 15.26 -27.45
C PRO A 424 -9.38 16.50 -26.54
N VAL A 425 -9.36 17.70 -27.10
CA VAL A 425 -9.40 18.96 -26.35
C VAL A 425 -10.80 19.20 -25.77
N SER A 426 -11.85 18.91 -26.57
CA SER A 426 -13.22 18.99 -26.10
C SER A 426 -13.51 18.05 -24.91
N LEU A 427 -12.92 16.84 -24.90
CA LEU A 427 -13.04 15.93 -23.77
C LEU A 427 -12.56 16.56 -22.44
N LEU A 428 -11.58 17.45 -22.51
CA LEU A 428 -11.04 18.16 -21.35
C LEU A 428 -11.80 19.44 -21.01
N ASP A 429 -12.21 20.21 -22.02
CA ASP A 429 -12.80 21.53 -21.83
C ASP A 429 -14.32 21.49 -21.62
N ASP A 430 -15.02 20.57 -22.31
CA ASP A 430 -16.48 20.43 -22.27
C ASP A 430 -16.98 19.41 -21.20
N ARG A 431 -16.06 18.81 -20.47
CA ARG A 431 -16.37 17.94 -19.34
C ARG A 431 -15.69 18.44 -18.06
N SER A 432 -16.42 18.47 -16.97
CA SER A 432 -15.89 18.86 -15.65
C SER A 432 -16.22 17.80 -14.63
N MET A 433 -15.20 17.22 -14.02
CA MET A 433 -15.32 16.19 -12.96
C MET A 433 -14.66 16.71 -11.70
N ILE A 434 -15.43 17.30 -10.80
CA ILE A 434 -14.94 17.88 -9.55
C ILE A 434 -15.47 17.10 -8.37
N SER A 435 -14.58 16.75 -7.43
CA SER A 435 -14.96 16.12 -6.17
C SER A 435 -14.50 16.92 -4.95
N HIS A 436 -15.29 16.83 -3.90
CA HIS A 436 -14.95 17.29 -2.55
C HIS A 436 -15.03 16.12 -1.60
N VAL A 437 -13.94 15.83 -0.90
CA VAL A 437 -13.85 14.73 0.05
C VAL A 437 -13.43 15.27 1.42
N TYR A 438 -14.16 14.88 2.45
CA TYR A 438 -13.85 15.10 3.85
C TYR A 438 -13.61 13.75 4.50
N ARG A 439 -12.48 13.56 5.17
CA ARG A 439 -12.21 12.34 5.93
C ARG A 439 -11.65 12.67 7.29
N SER A 440 -12.09 11.94 8.30
CA SER A 440 -11.52 11.98 9.64
C SER A 440 -11.24 10.57 10.11
N LEU A 441 -10.04 10.34 10.59
CA LEU A 441 -9.57 9.08 11.17
C LEU A 441 -8.98 9.40 12.54
N GLY A 442 -9.33 8.59 13.52
CA GLY A 442 -8.78 8.77 14.85
C GLY A 442 -9.03 7.61 15.78
N ASN A 443 -8.30 7.61 16.87
CA ASN A 443 -8.49 6.66 17.96
C ASN A 443 -8.15 7.27 19.32
N ILE A 444 -8.67 6.61 20.35
CA ILE A 444 -8.27 6.78 21.74
C ILE A 444 -7.88 5.39 22.25
N GLN A 445 -6.63 5.24 22.61
CA GLN A 445 -6.09 4.04 23.22
C GLN A 445 -5.78 4.30 24.67
N LEU A 446 -6.30 3.46 25.56
CA LEU A 446 -6.05 3.45 26.99
C LEU A 446 -5.19 2.22 27.30
N ASP A 447 -4.05 2.41 27.95
CA ASP A 447 -3.19 1.35 28.47
C ASP A 447 -3.07 1.51 29.98
N TYR A 448 -3.66 0.56 30.71
CA TYR A 448 -3.76 0.60 32.17
C TYR A 448 -3.00 -0.55 32.80
N ILE A 449 -1.98 -0.22 33.61
CA ILE A 449 -1.24 -1.17 34.43
C ILE A 449 -2.07 -1.44 35.69
N MET A 450 -2.40 -2.71 35.96
CA MET A 450 -3.18 -3.10 37.12
C MET A 450 -2.36 -2.88 38.42
N PRO A 451 -2.80 -2.00 39.35
CA PRO A 451 -2.00 -1.69 40.53
C PRO A 451 -1.74 -2.90 41.45
N PHE A 452 -2.64 -3.87 41.46
CA PHE A 452 -2.54 -5.09 42.28
C PHE A 452 -1.67 -6.19 41.63
N LEU A 453 -1.41 -6.08 40.31
CA LEU A 453 -0.60 -7.00 39.51
C LEU A 453 0.05 -6.21 38.34
N PRO A 454 1.20 -5.56 38.58
CA PRO A 454 1.83 -4.67 37.60
C PRO A 454 2.25 -5.36 36.29
N GLU A 455 2.38 -6.67 36.29
CA GLU A 455 2.66 -7.52 35.13
C GLU A 455 1.45 -7.62 34.20
N LEU A 456 0.24 -7.32 34.70
CA LEU A 456 -1.00 -7.37 33.94
C LEU A 456 -1.39 -5.97 33.47
N ARG A 457 -1.62 -5.82 32.18
CA ARG A 457 -2.11 -4.59 31.54
C ARG A 457 -3.43 -4.85 30.85
N ALA A 458 -4.35 -3.86 30.95
CA ALA A 458 -5.55 -3.81 30.13
C ALA A 458 -5.41 -2.73 29.07
N ASN A 459 -5.68 -3.08 27.85
CA ASN A 459 -5.66 -2.13 26.73
C ASN A 459 -7.05 -2.04 26.10
N LEU A 460 -7.53 -0.82 25.90
CA LEU A 460 -8.76 -0.52 25.17
C LEU A 460 -8.45 0.48 24.06
N ASN A 461 -8.74 0.11 22.81
CA ASN A 461 -8.60 0.97 21.66
C ASN A 461 -9.96 1.18 21.00
N LEU A 462 -10.42 2.43 20.98
CA LEU A 462 -11.64 2.85 20.28
C LEU A 462 -11.23 3.69 19.08
N GLY A 463 -11.56 3.20 17.88
CA GLY A 463 -11.17 3.82 16.62
C GLY A 463 -12.35 4.15 15.72
N TYR A 464 -12.16 5.13 14.86
CA TYR A 464 -13.10 5.46 13.80
C TYR A 464 -12.38 5.93 12.53
N ASP A 465 -13.03 5.69 11.38
CA ASP A 465 -12.64 6.22 10.07
C ASP A 465 -13.92 6.61 9.32
N VAL A 466 -14.15 7.90 9.17
CA VAL A 466 -15.35 8.46 8.54
C VAL A 466 -14.94 9.29 7.33
N SER A 467 -15.52 8.97 6.17
CA SER A 467 -15.31 9.74 4.94
C SER A 467 -16.64 10.10 4.29
N LYS A 468 -16.76 11.35 3.87
CA LYS A 468 -17.91 11.89 3.14
C LYS A 468 -17.41 12.52 1.86
N SER A 469 -18.01 12.14 0.74
CA SER A 469 -17.65 12.69 -0.56
C SER A 469 -18.86 13.18 -1.34
N ARG A 470 -18.60 14.12 -2.22
CA ARG A 470 -19.52 14.57 -3.24
C ARG A 470 -18.72 14.86 -4.51
N GLN A 471 -19.16 14.28 -5.61
CA GLN A 471 -18.57 14.47 -6.94
C GLN A 471 -19.64 14.94 -7.91
N TRP A 472 -19.27 15.83 -8.80
CA TRP A 472 -20.10 16.29 -9.92
C TRP A 472 -19.36 15.97 -11.22
N ASN A 473 -20.02 15.21 -12.07
CA ASN A 473 -19.58 14.95 -13.43
C ASN A 473 -20.51 15.73 -14.35
N LYS A 474 -20.01 16.82 -14.96
CA LYS A 474 -20.79 17.67 -15.84
C LYS A 474 -20.32 17.46 -17.27
N MET A 475 -21.26 17.27 -18.17
CA MET A 475 -21.07 17.38 -19.60
C MET A 475 -21.82 18.64 -20.06
N PHE A 476 -21.11 19.60 -20.65
CA PHE A 476 -21.72 20.87 -21.03
C PHE A 476 -22.61 20.70 -22.26
N PRO A 477 -23.73 21.45 -22.35
CA PRO A 477 -24.62 21.39 -23.52
C PRO A 477 -23.86 21.71 -24.80
N ASN A 478 -24.36 21.20 -25.93
CA ASN A 478 -23.85 21.41 -27.25
C ASN A 478 -22.40 20.95 -27.47
N SER A 479 -21.81 20.19 -26.55
CA SER A 479 -20.46 19.65 -26.67
C SER A 479 -20.42 18.37 -27.51
N PRO A 480 -19.30 18.03 -28.17
CA PRO A 480 -19.15 16.79 -28.96
C PRO A 480 -19.60 15.54 -28.20
N ILE A 481 -19.27 15.43 -26.89
CA ILE A 481 -19.61 14.30 -26.06
C ILE A 481 -21.12 14.13 -25.87
N THR A 482 -21.92 15.23 -25.82
CA THR A 482 -23.36 15.17 -25.63
C THR A 482 -24.11 14.70 -26.89
N TYR A 483 -23.49 14.80 -28.06
CA TYR A 483 -24.03 14.21 -29.29
C TYR A 483 -23.73 12.71 -29.40
N LYS A 484 -22.76 12.20 -28.68
CA LYS A 484 -22.36 10.79 -28.71
C LYS A 484 -22.94 9.96 -27.57
N GLU A 485 -22.86 10.46 -26.35
CA GLU A 485 -23.21 9.70 -25.14
C GLU A 485 -24.66 9.94 -24.67
N ASN A 486 -25.28 11.05 -25.06
CA ASN A 486 -26.62 11.39 -24.61
C ASN A 486 -27.73 10.92 -25.57
N LYS A 487 -28.80 10.34 -25.02
CA LYS A 487 -29.97 9.95 -25.80
C LYS A 487 -30.74 11.15 -26.40
N LYS A 488 -30.62 12.32 -25.76
CA LYS A 488 -31.14 13.61 -26.30
C LYS A 488 -29.92 14.38 -26.81
N LEU A 489 -29.72 14.36 -28.10
CA LEU A 489 -28.55 14.95 -28.76
C LEU A 489 -28.33 16.42 -28.38
N GLY A 490 -27.10 16.74 -27.99
CA GLY A 490 -26.69 18.10 -27.64
C GLY A 490 -27.09 18.57 -26.22
N ILE A 491 -27.89 17.80 -25.49
CA ILE A 491 -28.34 18.19 -24.15
C ILE A 491 -27.24 17.85 -23.12
N GLY A 492 -26.86 18.85 -22.32
CA GLY A 492 -25.92 18.66 -21.24
C GLY A 492 -26.51 17.83 -20.09
N GLN A 493 -25.65 17.27 -19.28
CA GLN A 493 -26.07 16.53 -18.08
C GLN A 493 -25.13 16.78 -16.90
N THR A 494 -25.69 16.64 -15.71
CA THR A 494 -24.93 16.62 -14.46
C THR A 494 -25.21 15.32 -13.70
N GLU A 495 -24.19 14.52 -13.48
CA GLU A 495 -24.23 13.40 -12.57
C GLU A 495 -23.65 13.81 -11.22
N THR A 496 -24.44 13.69 -10.16
CA THR A 496 -24.03 13.96 -8.78
C THR A 496 -23.91 12.66 -8.04
N LEU A 497 -22.69 12.33 -7.61
CA LEU A 497 -22.40 11.19 -6.76
C LEU A 497 -22.17 11.65 -5.32
N LYS A 498 -22.82 11.01 -4.36
CA LYS A 498 -22.59 11.22 -2.93
C LYS A 498 -22.27 9.89 -2.30
N GLN A 499 -21.32 9.89 -1.39
CA GLN A 499 -20.96 8.68 -0.63
C GLN A 499 -20.58 9.05 0.79
N LEU A 500 -21.02 8.23 1.74
CA LEU A 500 -20.60 8.27 3.14
C LEU A 500 -20.11 6.89 3.54
N LYS A 501 -18.91 6.82 4.10
CA LYS A 501 -18.38 5.62 4.75
C LYS A 501 -18.14 5.90 6.21
N ARG A 502 -18.51 4.97 7.10
CA ARG A 502 -18.31 5.04 8.55
C ARG A 502 -17.82 3.72 9.06
N ASN A 503 -16.57 3.67 9.47
CA ASN A 503 -15.95 2.48 10.04
C ASN A 503 -15.70 2.74 11.52
N GLN A 504 -15.99 1.73 12.34
CA GLN A 504 -15.86 1.77 13.79
C GLN A 504 -15.03 0.57 14.23
N LEU A 505 -14.19 0.77 15.22
CA LEU A 505 -13.32 -0.21 15.82
C LEU A 505 -13.45 -0.18 17.33
N LEU A 506 -13.51 -1.37 17.92
CA LEU A 506 -13.29 -1.58 19.34
C LEU A 506 -12.37 -2.80 19.51
N ASP A 507 -11.18 -2.57 20.08
CA ASP A 507 -10.29 -3.63 20.51
C ASP A 507 -10.13 -3.54 22.02
N PHE A 508 -10.26 -4.68 22.67
CA PHE A 508 -9.97 -4.82 24.10
C PHE A 508 -9.12 -6.07 24.32
N TYR A 509 -8.01 -5.93 25.01
CA TYR A 509 -7.18 -7.07 25.36
C TYR A 509 -6.49 -6.91 26.73
N LEU A 510 -6.22 -8.03 27.32
CA LEU A 510 -5.36 -8.16 28.50
C LEU A 510 -4.01 -8.70 28.08
N ASN A 511 -2.95 -8.14 28.62
CA ASN A 511 -1.58 -8.57 28.38
C ASN A 511 -0.87 -8.79 29.70
N TYR A 512 -0.45 -10.02 29.96
CA TYR A 512 0.38 -10.39 31.11
C TYR A 512 1.83 -10.60 30.63
N SER A 513 2.80 -9.91 31.22
CA SER A 513 4.23 -10.05 30.88
C SER A 513 5.07 -10.12 32.14
N ASN A 514 5.83 -11.22 32.29
CA ASN A 514 6.72 -11.40 33.42
C ASN A 514 8.06 -12.03 33.00
N ASP A 515 9.15 -11.59 33.65
CA ASP A 515 10.50 -12.08 33.48
C ASP A 515 10.91 -12.93 34.70
N PHE A 516 10.78 -14.25 34.56
CA PHE A 516 11.16 -15.22 35.57
C PHE A 516 12.66 -15.49 35.51
N ARG A 517 13.46 -14.54 35.99
CA ARG A 517 14.94 -14.57 35.93
C ARG A 517 15.54 -15.83 36.56
N GLN A 518 14.92 -16.42 37.60
CA GLN A 518 15.37 -17.62 38.29
C GLN A 518 15.43 -18.85 37.35
N ILE A 519 14.55 -18.91 36.38
CA ILE A 519 14.48 -20.03 35.41
C ILE A 519 14.81 -19.54 33.98
N TYR A 520 15.44 -18.36 33.86
CA TYR A 520 15.84 -17.77 32.57
C TYR A 520 14.70 -17.70 31.55
N SER A 521 13.47 -17.43 31.99
CA SER A 521 12.26 -17.49 31.16
C SER A 521 11.48 -16.19 31.21
N LYS A 522 11.18 -15.62 30.05
CA LYS A 522 10.25 -14.51 29.90
C LYS A 522 8.99 -15.01 29.22
N VAL A 523 7.83 -14.71 29.80
CA VAL A 523 6.51 -15.12 29.31
C VAL A 523 5.66 -13.88 29.09
N GLU A 524 5.05 -13.78 27.92
CA GLU A 524 4.03 -12.79 27.62
C GLU A 524 2.80 -13.50 27.07
N VAL A 525 1.64 -13.30 27.71
CA VAL A 525 0.36 -13.89 27.30
C VAL A 525 -0.65 -12.79 27.07
N MET A 526 -1.25 -12.80 25.90
CA MET A 526 -2.29 -11.84 25.50
C MET A 526 -3.58 -12.60 25.16
N ALA A 527 -4.71 -12.06 25.58
CA ALA A 527 -6.03 -12.51 25.15
C ALA A 527 -6.94 -11.30 24.91
N GLY A 528 -7.71 -11.32 23.85
CA GLY A 528 -8.49 -10.14 23.47
C GLY A 528 -9.67 -10.42 22.56
N TYR A 529 -10.41 -9.35 22.37
CA TYR A 529 -11.62 -9.24 21.57
C TYR A 529 -11.49 -8.03 20.64
N SER A 530 -11.93 -8.19 19.38
CA SER A 530 -12.01 -7.12 18.40
C SER A 530 -13.38 -7.12 17.72
N TRP A 531 -13.95 -5.93 17.57
CA TRP A 531 -15.18 -5.71 16.83
C TRP A 531 -14.98 -4.57 15.84
N GLN A 532 -15.40 -4.79 14.59
CA GLN A 532 -15.33 -3.78 13.52
C GLN A 532 -16.66 -3.74 12.78
N LYS A 533 -17.11 -2.53 12.47
CA LYS A 533 -18.29 -2.30 11.65
C LYS A 533 -17.95 -1.33 10.52
N PHE A 534 -18.25 -1.75 9.31
CA PHE A 534 -18.12 -0.97 8.09
C PHE A 534 -19.52 -0.64 7.59
N TYR A 535 -19.77 0.63 7.36
CA TYR A 535 -21.02 1.11 6.78
C TYR A 535 -20.72 2.01 5.59
N LYS A 536 -21.42 1.78 4.48
CA LYS A 536 -21.30 2.52 3.24
C LYS A 536 -22.69 2.85 2.74
N ASP A 537 -22.99 4.12 2.51
CA ASP A 537 -24.19 4.56 1.81
C ASP A 537 -23.86 5.60 0.74
N GLY A 538 -24.73 5.75 -0.23
CA GLY A 538 -24.54 6.73 -1.28
C GLY A 538 -25.72 6.86 -2.22
N SER A 539 -25.60 7.85 -3.10
CA SER A 539 -26.54 8.10 -4.18
C SER A 539 -25.83 8.56 -5.44
N THR A 540 -26.38 8.19 -6.59
CA THR A 540 -26.03 8.70 -7.91
C THR A 540 -27.29 9.30 -8.53
N ILE A 541 -27.27 10.61 -8.77
CA ILE A 541 -28.39 11.34 -9.37
C ILE A 541 -27.88 11.98 -10.63
N THR A 542 -28.49 11.65 -11.76
CA THR A 542 -28.22 12.30 -13.06
C THR A 542 -29.38 13.20 -13.43
N THR A 543 -29.08 14.46 -13.73
CA THR A 543 -30.05 15.44 -14.19
C THR A 543 -29.68 15.97 -15.58
N LEU A 544 -30.67 16.28 -16.41
CA LEU A 544 -30.47 16.89 -17.73
C LEU A 544 -30.44 18.41 -17.60
N MET A 545 -29.67 19.10 -18.44
CA MET A 545 -29.60 20.54 -18.51
C MET A 545 -30.49 21.06 -19.68
N PRO A 546 -31.09 22.28 -19.60
CA PRO A 546 -30.97 23.24 -18.52
C PRO A 546 -31.93 22.98 -17.34
N ASP A 547 -32.95 22.16 -17.51
CA ASP A 547 -34.13 22.10 -16.62
C ASP A 547 -33.86 21.35 -15.33
N ASN A 548 -32.69 20.71 -15.18
CA ASN A 548 -32.30 19.85 -14.04
C ASN A 548 -33.32 18.74 -13.73
N GLU A 549 -34.06 18.27 -14.75
CA GLU A 549 -34.97 17.14 -14.58
C GLU A 549 -34.20 15.86 -14.19
N PRO A 550 -34.63 15.13 -13.16
CA PRO A 550 -34.04 13.86 -12.81
C PRO A 550 -34.21 12.84 -13.93
N TRP A 551 -33.11 12.33 -14.44
CA TRP A 551 -33.08 11.23 -15.44
C TRP A 551 -32.85 9.87 -14.79
N TYR A 552 -32.03 9.83 -13.76
CA TYR A 552 -31.63 8.60 -13.06
C TYR A 552 -31.35 8.91 -11.60
N ASP A 553 -31.92 8.13 -10.69
CA ASP A 553 -31.64 8.18 -9.26
C ASP A 553 -31.42 6.76 -8.74
N LYS A 554 -30.28 6.52 -8.13
CA LYS A 554 -29.90 5.26 -7.48
C LYS A 554 -29.35 5.55 -6.11
N THR A 555 -29.90 4.88 -5.12
CA THR A 555 -29.38 4.90 -3.74
C THR A 555 -28.95 3.49 -3.34
N TYR A 556 -27.99 3.40 -2.43
CA TYR A 556 -27.54 2.14 -1.84
C TYR A 556 -27.11 2.36 -0.39
N ALA A 557 -27.23 1.31 0.42
CA ALA A 557 -26.68 1.28 1.77
C ALA A 557 -26.27 -0.16 2.10
N ASP A 558 -25.03 -0.34 2.48
CA ASP A 558 -24.41 -1.62 2.77
C ASP A 558 -23.70 -1.59 4.11
N HIS A 559 -23.60 -2.74 4.74
CA HIS A 559 -22.83 -2.88 5.97
C HIS A 559 -22.16 -4.26 6.07
N LEU A 560 -20.99 -4.26 6.71
CA LEU A 560 -20.20 -5.45 7.03
C LEU A 560 -19.81 -5.38 8.49
N GLN A 561 -19.89 -6.51 9.19
CA GLN A 561 -19.42 -6.64 10.57
C GLN A 561 -18.40 -7.77 10.67
N LEU A 562 -17.33 -7.50 11.41
CA LEU A 562 -16.30 -8.46 11.78
C LEU A 562 -16.25 -8.55 13.30
N LEU A 563 -16.12 -9.75 13.81
CA LEU A 563 -15.99 -10.03 15.24
C LEU A 563 -14.91 -11.07 15.44
N SER A 564 -14.03 -10.86 16.41
CA SER A 564 -12.89 -11.73 16.59
C SER A 564 -12.55 -11.94 18.06
N PHE A 565 -12.08 -13.16 18.36
CA PHE A 565 -11.40 -13.50 19.59
C PHE A 565 -10.00 -13.96 19.27
N PHE A 566 -9.01 -13.50 20.04
CA PHE A 566 -7.62 -13.86 19.79
C PHE A 566 -6.83 -14.07 21.06
N GLY A 567 -5.79 -14.90 20.95
CA GLY A 567 -4.79 -15.10 21.96
C GLY A 567 -3.40 -15.23 21.36
N ARG A 568 -2.38 -14.75 22.08
CA ARG A 568 -0.99 -14.89 21.71
C ARG A 568 -0.14 -15.20 22.94
N ILE A 569 0.82 -16.09 22.78
CA ILE A 569 1.83 -16.43 23.77
C ILE A 569 3.18 -16.18 23.13
N ASN A 570 4.00 -15.34 23.76
CA ASN A 570 5.42 -15.17 23.47
C ASN A 570 6.21 -15.76 24.63
N TYR A 571 7.14 -16.66 24.32
CA TYR A 571 8.00 -17.29 25.30
C TYR A 571 9.46 -17.15 24.88
N THR A 572 10.30 -16.65 25.78
CA THR A 572 11.73 -16.52 25.56
C THR A 572 12.48 -17.30 26.64
N PHE A 573 13.33 -18.23 26.24
CA PHE A 573 14.15 -19.02 27.12
C PHE A 573 15.64 -18.69 26.92
N LYS A 574 16.34 -18.35 28.01
CA LYS A 574 17.77 -17.97 28.05
C LYS A 574 18.14 -16.84 27.10
N ASP A 575 17.18 -15.99 26.73
CA ASP A 575 17.33 -14.96 25.68
C ASP A 575 17.87 -15.53 24.36
N THR A 576 17.80 -16.85 24.16
CA THR A 576 18.32 -17.58 23.00
C THR A 576 17.22 -18.22 22.17
N TYR A 577 16.26 -18.85 22.83
CA TYR A 577 15.16 -19.56 22.15
C TYR A 577 13.86 -18.78 22.30
N LEU A 578 13.23 -18.49 21.18
CA LEU A 578 12.02 -17.68 21.08
C LEU A 578 10.90 -18.53 20.51
N LEU A 579 9.71 -18.43 21.08
CA LEU A 579 8.50 -19.06 20.58
C LEU A 579 7.36 -18.05 20.61
N THR A 580 6.63 -17.96 19.50
CA THR A 580 5.36 -17.22 19.41
C THR A 580 4.28 -18.15 18.92
N PHE A 581 3.19 -18.26 19.69
CA PHE A 581 1.98 -18.96 19.28
C PHE A 581 0.81 -17.99 19.27
N THR A 582 0.05 -17.96 18.18
CA THR A 582 -1.14 -17.12 18.02
C THR A 582 -2.31 -17.98 17.59
N LEU A 583 -3.46 -17.80 18.22
CA LEU A 583 -4.73 -18.40 17.79
C LEU A 583 -5.77 -17.30 17.67
N ARG A 584 -6.46 -17.23 16.53
CA ARG A 584 -7.51 -16.25 16.28
C ARG A 584 -8.70 -16.89 15.65
N GLY A 585 -9.89 -16.57 16.14
CA GLY A 585 -11.19 -16.91 15.53
C GLY A 585 -11.86 -15.64 15.04
N ASP A 586 -12.19 -15.57 13.75
CA ASP A 586 -12.85 -14.43 13.12
C ASP A 586 -14.21 -14.83 12.58
N ALA A 587 -15.22 -13.99 12.77
CA ALA A 587 -16.53 -14.11 12.16
C ALA A 587 -16.84 -12.92 11.26
N THR A 588 -17.46 -13.15 10.10
CA THR A 588 -17.90 -12.11 9.17
C THR A 588 -19.39 -12.23 8.87
N SER A 589 -20.07 -11.09 8.71
CA SER A 589 -21.46 -11.07 8.24
C SER A 589 -21.60 -11.37 6.73
N ARG A 590 -20.48 -11.51 5.99
CA ARG A 590 -20.45 -11.80 4.55
C ARG A 590 -20.82 -13.23 4.22
N PHE A 591 -20.71 -14.16 5.16
CA PHE A 591 -20.99 -15.57 4.99
C PHE A 591 -22.18 -16.02 5.83
N SER A 592 -22.81 -17.14 5.43
CA SER A 592 -23.94 -17.73 6.12
C SER A 592 -23.61 -18.13 7.57
N LYS A 593 -24.62 -18.38 8.39
CA LYS A 593 -24.45 -18.73 9.81
C LYS A 593 -23.47 -19.90 10.02
N ASP A 594 -23.51 -20.88 9.13
CA ASP A 594 -22.71 -22.11 9.26
C ASP A 594 -21.27 -21.97 8.77
N HIS A 595 -20.96 -20.94 7.97
CA HIS A 595 -19.65 -20.71 7.35
C HIS A 595 -18.96 -19.39 7.76
N ARG A 596 -19.57 -18.60 8.66
CA ARG A 596 -19.06 -17.28 9.03
C ARG A 596 -17.80 -17.28 9.89
N TRP A 597 -17.54 -18.37 10.64
CA TRP A 597 -16.38 -18.48 11.51
C TRP A 597 -15.21 -19.13 10.79
N GLY A 598 -14.04 -18.50 10.87
CA GLY A 598 -12.73 -19.03 10.48
C GLY A 598 -11.79 -19.09 11.67
N THR A 599 -10.93 -20.09 11.75
CA THR A 599 -9.93 -20.27 12.81
C THR A 599 -8.53 -20.24 12.22
N PHE A 600 -7.68 -19.37 12.72
CA PHE A 600 -6.38 -19.04 12.15
C PHE A 600 -5.25 -19.22 13.18
N PRO A 601 -4.65 -20.44 13.25
CA PRO A 601 -3.50 -20.70 14.10
C PRO A 601 -2.20 -20.24 13.43
N ALA A 602 -1.23 -19.80 14.25
CA ALA A 602 0.14 -19.53 13.78
C ALA A 602 1.18 -19.86 14.86
N LEU A 603 2.32 -20.38 14.43
CA LEU A 603 3.45 -20.74 15.26
C LEU A 603 4.73 -20.19 14.66
N ALA A 604 5.58 -19.58 15.48
CA ALA A 604 6.91 -19.17 15.06
C ALA A 604 7.95 -19.54 16.11
N LEU A 605 9.11 -19.98 15.63
CA LEU A 605 10.28 -20.31 16.42
C LEU A 605 11.44 -19.40 15.99
N GLY A 606 12.18 -18.91 16.98
CA GLY A 606 13.42 -18.16 16.76
C GLY A 606 14.56 -18.75 17.57
N TRP A 607 15.73 -18.90 16.94
CA TRP A 607 16.94 -19.32 17.61
C TRP A 607 18.04 -18.28 17.39
N LYS A 608 18.38 -17.55 18.44
CA LYS A 608 19.52 -16.61 18.44
C LYS A 608 20.82 -17.39 18.58
N ILE A 609 21.33 -17.88 17.46
CA ILE A 609 22.54 -18.73 17.40
C ILE A 609 23.72 -17.97 18.00
N ILE A 610 23.78 -16.65 17.84
CA ILE A 610 24.87 -15.82 18.36
C ILE A 610 25.02 -15.91 19.89
N ASN A 611 23.93 -16.20 20.64
CA ASN A 611 23.95 -16.32 22.09
C ASN A 611 24.45 -17.69 22.59
N GLU A 612 24.72 -18.62 21.66
CA GLU A 612 25.25 -19.95 22.05
C GLU A 612 26.73 -19.89 22.42
N PRO A 613 27.17 -20.71 23.38
CA PRO A 613 28.55 -20.71 23.84
C PRO A 613 29.58 -20.93 22.73
N PHE A 614 29.26 -21.73 21.71
CA PHE A 614 30.16 -22.01 20.59
C PHE A 614 30.35 -20.78 19.65
N MET A 615 29.53 -19.75 19.74
CA MET A 615 29.63 -18.51 18.96
C MET A 615 30.50 -17.43 19.65
N GLN A 616 30.85 -17.60 20.94
CA GLN A 616 31.66 -16.61 21.67
C GLN A 616 32.96 -16.19 20.95
N PRO A 617 33.71 -17.08 20.26
CA PRO A 617 34.95 -16.69 19.59
C PRO A 617 34.71 -15.67 18.43
N VAL A 618 33.54 -15.67 17.86
CA VAL A 618 33.19 -14.76 16.72
C VAL A 618 32.30 -13.59 17.13
N ALA A 619 31.86 -13.49 18.37
CA ALA A 619 30.95 -12.44 18.86
C ALA A 619 31.52 -11.02 18.73
N ASN A 620 32.83 -10.84 18.65
CA ASN A 620 33.48 -9.55 18.40
C ASN A 620 33.30 -9.05 16.96
N VAL A 621 32.97 -9.94 16.03
CA VAL A 621 32.79 -9.59 14.61
C VAL A 621 31.32 -9.74 14.19
N MET A 622 30.66 -10.77 14.72
CA MET A 622 29.24 -11.09 14.42
C MET A 622 28.36 -10.67 15.60
N ASN A 623 27.46 -9.73 15.37
CA ASN A 623 26.59 -9.18 16.43
C ASN A 623 25.22 -9.85 16.44
N GLU A 624 24.74 -10.36 15.30
CA GLU A 624 23.48 -11.09 15.19
C GLU A 624 23.65 -12.28 14.23
N LEU A 625 23.16 -13.43 14.66
CA LEU A 625 22.87 -14.58 13.84
C LEU A 625 21.64 -15.28 14.42
N LYS A 626 20.51 -15.18 13.72
CA LYS A 626 19.22 -15.68 14.19
C LYS A 626 18.51 -16.47 13.09
N LEU A 627 18.13 -17.71 13.40
CA LEU A 627 17.30 -18.56 12.56
C LEU A 627 15.83 -18.39 12.97
N ARG A 628 14.95 -18.24 11.98
CA ARG A 628 13.50 -18.11 12.17
C ARG A 628 12.76 -19.19 11.37
N LEU A 629 11.78 -19.82 12.01
CA LEU A 629 10.87 -20.78 11.38
C LEU A 629 9.44 -20.33 11.68
N GLY A 630 8.61 -20.17 10.67
CA GLY A 630 7.24 -19.72 10.81
C GLY A 630 6.26 -20.61 10.05
N TYR A 631 5.13 -20.89 10.67
CA TYR A 631 3.97 -21.55 10.09
C TYR A 631 2.72 -20.80 10.50
N GLY A 632 1.75 -20.67 9.61
CA GLY A 632 0.45 -20.12 10.00
C GLY A 632 -0.56 -20.15 8.87
N ILE A 633 -1.82 -20.03 9.28
CA ILE A 633 -2.98 -19.95 8.40
C ILE A 633 -3.61 -18.58 8.57
N THR A 634 -3.97 -17.93 7.47
CA THR A 634 -4.70 -16.67 7.44
C THR A 634 -5.89 -16.77 6.50
N GLY A 635 -6.96 -16.03 6.78
CA GLY A 635 -8.17 -16.03 5.97
C GLY A 635 -8.28 -14.81 5.07
N GLN A 636 -9.09 -14.93 4.00
CA GLN A 636 -9.51 -13.82 3.16
C GLN A 636 -11.01 -13.93 2.88
N GLN A 637 -11.70 -12.78 2.91
CA GLN A 637 -13.14 -12.73 2.67
C GLN A 637 -13.57 -11.52 1.81
N ASP A 638 -12.62 -10.64 1.44
CA ASP A 638 -12.95 -9.38 0.80
C ASP A 638 -13.12 -9.55 -0.72
N ILE A 639 -14.38 -9.68 -1.15
CA ILE A 639 -14.81 -9.77 -2.54
C ILE A 639 -15.47 -8.46 -3.01
N SER A 640 -14.86 -7.34 -2.63
CA SER A 640 -15.32 -6.00 -2.99
C SER A 640 -16.75 -5.68 -2.53
N ASP A 641 -17.59 -5.16 -3.42
CA ASP A 641 -18.96 -4.69 -3.11
C ASP A 641 -20.01 -5.80 -2.95
N ASN A 642 -19.63 -7.08 -2.98
CA ASN A 642 -20.58 -8.17 -2.72
C ASN A 642 -20.66 -8.48 -1.22
N TYR A 643 -21.59 -7.86 -0.52
CA TYR A 643 -21.73 -7.97 0.93
C TYR A 643 -22.50 -9.21 1.40
N PHE A 644 -23.34 -9.81 0.52
CA PHE A 644 -24.21 -10.96 0.85
C PHE A 644 -24.20 -12.02 -0.25
N PRO A 645 -23.04 -12.57 -0.63
CA PRO A 645 -22.93 -13.53 -1.74
C PRO A 645 -23.66 -14.87 -1.47
N TYR A 646 -24.05 -15.13 -0.24
CA TYR A 646 -24.76 -16.34 0.18
C TYR A 646 -26.28 -16.24 0.10
N MET A 647 -26.81 -15.01 -0.16
CA MET A 647 -28.25 -14.76 -0.16
C MET A 647 -28.80 -14.59 -1.58
N PRO A 648 -29.98 -15.14 -1.88
CA PRO A 648 -30.70 -14.84 -3.13
C PRO A 648 -31.20 -13.39 -3.07
N LEU A 649 -30.57 -12.52 -3.81
CA LEU A 649 -30.88 -11.09 -3.88
C LEU A 649 -31.40 -10.72 -5.26
N TYR A 650 -32.18 -9.62 -5.34
CA TYR A 650 -32.63 -9.03 -6.56
C TYR A 650 -32.16 -7.56 -6.65
N SER A 651 -31.66 -7.16 -7.80
CA SER A 651 -31.35 -5.76 -8.11
C SER A 651 -32.38 -5.22 -9.09
N MET A 652 -32.66 -3.91 -8.98
CA MET A 652 -33.49 -3.20 -9.94
C MET A 652 -32.84 -3.25 -11.31
N GLY A 653 -33.60 -3.60 -12.33
CA GLY A 653 -33.17 -3.48 -13.73
C GLY A 653 -32.91 -2.04 -14.13
N PHE A 654 -32.27 -1.84 -15.28
CA PHE A 654 -32.10 -0.50 -15.84
C PHE A 654 -33.47 0.15 -16.14
N PRO A 655 -33.61 1.49 -16.09
CA PRO A 655 -34.87 2.18 -16.44
C PRO A 655 -35.39 1.80 -17.83
N THR A 656 -34.49 1.38 -18.74
CA THR A 656 -34.85 0.91 -20.09
C THR A 656 -35.33 -0.53 -20.14
N ALA A 657 -35.12 -1.32 -19.06
CA ALA A 657 -35.58 -2.70 -18.93
C ALA A 657 -36.88 -2.72 -18.13
N SER A 658 -37.96 -2.15 -18.73
CA SER A 658 -39.30 -2.08 -18.13
C SER A 658 -40.27 -2.97 -18.89
N TYR A 659 -41.16 -3.60 -18.16
CA TYR A 659 -42.26 -4.39 -18.72
C TYR A 659 -43.50 -3.49 -18.89
N PRO A 660 -44.01 -3.35 -20.11
CA PRO A 660 -45.27 -2.63 -20.34
C PRO A 660 -46.48 -3.46 -19.87
N PHE A 661 -47.24 -2.93 -18.97
CA PHE A 661 -48.51 -3.53 -18.55
C PHE A 661 -49.63 -2.49 -18.64
N GLY A 662 -50.45 -2.60 -19.69
CA GLY A 662 -51.40 -1.56 -20.07
C GLY A 662 -50.69 -0.28 -20.47
N ASP A 663 -51.03 0.83 -19.84
CA ASP A 663 -50.46 2.18 -20.05
C ASP A 663 -49.27 2.50 -19.14
N ARG A 664 -48.85 1.53 -18.33
CA ARG A 664 -47.75 1.70 -17.34
C ARG A 664 -46.57 0.81 -17.63
N TYR A 665 -45.41 1.35 -17.35
CA TYR A 665 -44.13 0.63 -17.39
C TYR A 665 -43.69 0.25 -15.98
N TYR A 666 -43.39 -1.02 -15.76
CA TYR A 666 -42.88 -1.54 -14.49
C TYR A 666 -41.40 -1.95 -14.64
N ASN A 667 -40.55 -1.42 -13.80
CA ASN A 667 -39.15 -1.85 -13.76
C ASN A 667 -39.05 -3.32 -13.41
N THR A 668 -38.25 -4.07 -14.16
CA THR A 668 -37.97 -5.46 -13.89
C THR A 668 -36.98 -5.62 -12.76
N LEU A 669 -37.09 -6.66 -11.98
CA LEU A 669 -36.10 -7.10 -11.01
C LEU A 669 -35.18 -8.14 -11.64
N ARG A 670 -33.89 -7.95 -11.49
CA ARG A 670 -32.87 -8.87 -11.98
C ARG A 670 -32.34 -9.69 -10.80
N PRO A 671 -32.43 -11.02 -10.84
CA PRO A 671 -31.89 -11.85 -9.78
C PRO A 671 -30.37 -11.87 -9.83
N ASN A 672 -29.72 -11.95 -8.66
CA ASN A 672 -28.29 -12.14 -8.50
C ASN A 672 -27.98 -13.61 -8.24
N GLY A 673 -26.83 -14.06 -8.74
CA GLY A 673 -26.29 -15.38 -8.39
C GLY A 673 -25.85 -15.43 -6.93
N TYR A 674 -26.03 -16.58 -6.27
CA TYR A 674 -25.66 -16.78 -4.87
C TYR A 674 -25.13 -18.19 -4.62
N ASP A 675 -24.28 -18.32 -3.59
CA ASP A 675 -23.85 -19.62 -3.07
C ASP A 675 -23.99 -19.64 -1.54
N PRO A 676 -24.96 -20.42 -0.98
CA PRO A 676 -25.19 -20.47 0.47
C PRO A 676 -24.01 -21.08 1.25
N ASN A 677 -23.10 -21.80 0.58
CA ASN A 677 -21.94 -22.47 1.18
C ASN A 677 -20.64 -21.71 1.03
N ILE A 678 -20.70 -20.48 0.52
CA ILE A 678 -19.50 -19.65 0.38
C ILE A 678 -18.84 -19.42 1.74
N LYS A 679 -17.51 -19.59 1.78
CA LYS A 679 -16.68 -19.54 2.99
C LYS A 679 -15.37 -18.79 2.76
N TRP A 680 -14.53 -18.75 3.77
CA TRP A 680 -13.22 -18.15 3.75
C TRP A 680 -12.30 -18.79 2.71
N GLU A 681 -11.49 -17.96 2.01
CA GLU A 681 -10.25 -18.44 1.40
C GLU A 681 -9.23 -18.63 2.53
N GLU A 682 -8.45 -19.71 2.49
CA GLU A 682 -7.44 -20.02 3.50
C GLU A 682 -6.04 -20.07 2.88
N THR A 683 -5.14 -19.22 3.40
CA THR A 683 -3.74 -19.17 2.98
C THR A 683 -2.85 -19.79 4.05
N THR A 684 -2.24 -20.91 3.74
CA THR A 684 -1.21 -21.55 4.56
C THR A 684 0.16 -21.04 4.13
N THR A 685 0.96 -20.60 5.11
CA THR A 685 2.31 -20.05 4.86
C THR A 685 3.36 -20.77 5.70
N TRP A 686 4.47 -21.17 5.06
CA TRP A 686 5.70 -21.58 5.68
C TRP A 686 6.79 -20.53 5.38
N ASN A 687 7.59 -20.19 6.38
CA ASN A 687 8.71 -19.25 6.25
C ASN A 687 9.94 -19.78 6.98
N ILE A 688 11.10 -19.70 6.33
CA ILE A 688 12.41 -19.94 6.92
C ILE A 688 13.24 -18.68 6.69
N GLY A 689 13.76 -18.09 7.76
CA GLY A 689 14.52 -16.85 7.69
C GLY A 689 15.82 -16.92 8.47
N LEU A 690 16.84 -16.22 7.99
CA LEU A 690 18.14 -16.04 8.66
C LEU A 690 18.43 -14.54 8.74
N ASP A 691 18.56 -14.01 9.96
CA ASP A 691 18.99 -12.64 10.19
C ASP A 691 20.46 -12.64 10.63
N PHE A 692 21.24 -11.69 10.12
CA PHE A 692 22.66 -11.56 10.44
C PHE A 692 23.10 -10.11 10.56
N ALA A 693 24.08 -9.86 11.45
CA ALA A 693 24.75 -8.56 11.54
C ALA A 693 26.21 -8.73 11.92
N PHE A 694 27.06 -7.87 11.36
CA PHE A 694 28.53 -7.88 11.55
C PHE A 694 29.04 -6.48 11.87
N LEU A 695 30.24 -6.41 12.50
CA LEU A 695 31.04 -5.20 12.70
C LEU A 695 30.22 -4.08 13.39
N ASP A 696 29.66 -4.40 14.57
CA ASP A 696 28.80 -3.48 15.34
C ASP A 696 27.60 -2.97 14.53
N ASN A 697 26.92 -3.90 13.86
CA ASN A 697 25.75 -3.66 12.96
C ASN A 697 26.05 -2.76 11.74
N ARG A 698 27.33 -2.55 11.39
CA ARG A 698 27.70 -1.83 10.15
C ARG A 698 27.29 -2.57 8.89
N ILE A 699 27.16 -3.88 8.97
CA ILE A 699 26.59 -4.73 7.91
C ILE A 699 25.51 -5.56 8.57
N SER A 700 24.28 -5.42 8.09
CA SER A 700 23.15 -6.23 8.56
C SER A 700 22.30 -6.68 7.39
N GLY A 701 21.62 -7.81 7.54
CA GLY A 701 20.77 -8.30 6.47
C GLY A 701 19.90 -9.45 6.89
N SER A 702 19.06 -9.89 5.95
CA SER A 702 18.20 -11.06 6.11
C SER A 702 18.10 -11.85 4.81
N PHE A 703 17.91 -13.15 4.98
CA PHE A 703 17.55 -14.06 3.90
C PHE A 703 16.29 -14.81 4.33
N ASP A 704 15.25 -14.81 3.49
CA ASP A 704 13.98 -15.50 3.73
C ASP A 704 13.62 -16.39 2.54
N TYR A 705 13.19 -17.63 2.81
CA TYR A 705 12.46 -18.49 1.89
C TYR A 705 11.04 -18.65 2.37
N TYR A 706 10.07 -18.54 1.48
CA TYR A 706 8.67 -18.73 1.80
C TYR A 706 7.95 -19.62 0.79
N TYR A 707 6.95 -20.34 1.31
CA TYR A 707 5.99 -21.12 0.55
C TYR A 707 4.60 -20.76 1.05
N ARG A 708 3.73 -20.32 0.15
CA ARG A 708 2.34 -19.94 0.43
C ARG A 708 1.41 -20.69 -0.50
N GLU A 709 0.37 -21.30 0.05
CA GLU A 709 -0.68 -21.96 -0.71
C GLU A 709 -2.03 -21.46 -0.24
N THR A 710 -2.81 -20.91 -1.17
CA THR A 710 -4.18 -20.47 -0.92
C THR A 710 -5.14 -21.48 -1.51
N ASN A 711 -6.01 -22.00 -0.67
CA ASN A 711 -7.05 -22.95 -1.01
C ASN A 711 -8.43 -22.31 -0.91
N ASP A 712 -9.43 -22.95 -1.53
CA ASP A 712 -10.80 -22.48 -1.54
C ASP A 712 -10.94 -21.04 -2.07
N LEU A 713 -10.21 -20.72 -3.17
CA LEU A 713 -10.26 -19.40 -3.80
C LEU A 713 -11.71 -19.01 -4.14
N ILE A 714 -12.12 -17.82 -3.78
CA ILE A 714 -13.42 -17.27 -4.18
C ILE A 714 -13.31 -16.83 -5.64
N SER A 715 -13.93 -17.59 -6.52
CA SER A 715 -13.89 -17.38 -7.96
C SER A 715 -15.28 -17.20 -8.54
N ARG A 716 -15.40 -16.32 -9.54
CA ARG A 716 -16.61 -16.21 -10.35
C ARG A 716 -16.53 -17.25 -11.45
N ILE A 717 -17.45 -18.18 -11.44
CA ILE A 717 -17.49 -19.30 -12.38
C ILE A 717 -18.85 -19.40 -13.08
N PRO A 718 -18.89 -19.89 -14.33
CA PRO A 718 -20.15 -20.27 -14.97
C PRO A 718 -20.76 -21.49 -14.28
N VAL A 719 -22.07 -21.52 -14.21
CA VAL A 719 -22.86 -22.66 -13.69
C VAL A 719 -23.83 -23.19 -14.75
N PRO A 720 -24.21 -24.46 -14.70
CA PRO A 720 -25.18 -24.99 -15.62
C PRO A 720 -26.49 -24.21 -15.60
N ALA A 721 -27.08 -24.01 -16.76
CA ALA A 721 -28.37 -23.31 -16.89
C ALA A 721 -29.44 -23.95 -15.99
N GLY A 722 -30.16 -23.11 -15.23
CA GLY A 722 -31.19 -23.54 -14.31
C GLY A 722 -30.71 -24.03 -12.93
N SER A 723 -29.38 -24.13 -12.71
CA SER A 723 -28.87 -24.55 -11.40
C SER A 723 -28.74 -23.37 -10.40
N ASN A 724 -28.82 -22.12 -10.88
CA ASN A 724 -28.84 -20.90 -10.07
C ASN A 724 -29.68 -19.82 -10.75
N LEU A 725 -29.86 -18.67 -10.08
CA LEU A 725 -30.64 -17.54 -10.60
C LEU A 725 -29.90 -16.79 -11.75
N THR A 726 -28.60 -17.02 -11.91
CA THR A 726 -27.77 -16.48 -13.01
C THR A 726 -26.86 -17.57 -13.55
N ASN A 727 -26.25 -17.30 -14.71
CA ASN A 727 -25.30 -18.23 -15.34
C ASN A 727 -23.92 -18.25 -14.69
N GLU A 728 -23.66 -17.35 -13.74
CA GLU A 728 -22.38 -17.23 -13.04
C GLU A 728 -22.59 -16.89 -11.58
N ILE A 729 -21.78 -17.49 -10.70
CA ILE A 729 -21.81 -17.25 -9.26
C ILE A 729 -20.41 -17.08 -8.70
N TYR A 730 -20.32 -16.42 -7.53
CA TYR A 730 -19.14 -16.50 -6.68
C TYR A 730 -19.23 -17.76 -5.81
N THR A 731 -18.19 -18.58 -5.85
CA THR A 731 -18.09 -19.80 -5.03
C THR A 731 -16.63 -20.11 -4.72
N ASN A 732 -16.39 -20.94 -3.71
CA ASN A 732 -15.05 -21.38 -3.36
C ASN A 732 -14.60 -22.52 -4.28
N ILE A 733 -13.66 -22.19 -5.18
CA ILE A 733 -13.07 -23.15 -6.10
C ILE A 733 -11.70 -22.70 -6.54
N GLY A 734 -10.77 -23.65 -6.55
CA GLY A 734 -9.42 -23.37 -7.00
C GLY A 734 -8.39 -23.24 -5.87
N SER A 735 -7.14 -23.28 -6.29
CA SER A 735 -5.99 -23.09 -5.40
C SER A 735 -4.86 -22.43 -6.17
N LEU A 736 -4.03 -21.65 -5.43
CA LEU A 736 -2.93 -20.89 -5.97
C LEU A 736 -1.73 -21.01 -5.04
N ARG A 737 -0.53 -21.13 -5.60
CA ARG A 737 0.73 -21.23 -4.88
C ARG A 737 1.65 -20.07 -5.22
N ASN A 738 2.30 -19.49 -4.20
CA ASN A 738 3.42 -18.57 -4.32
C ASN A 738 4.60 -19.13 -3.54
N GLU A 739 5.77 -19.13 -4.15
CA GLU A 739 7.02 -19.50 -3.50
C GLU A 739 8.14 -18.56 -3.93
N GLY A 740 9.08 -18.27 -3.03
CA GLY A 740 10.12 -17.33 -3.38
C GLY A 740 11.21 -17.19 -2.34
N VAL A 741 12.23 -16.43 -2.73
CA VAL A 741 13.35 -16.06 -1.89
C VAL A 741 13.50 -14.54 -1.84
N GLU A 742 13.84 -14.04 -0.67
CA GLU A 742 14.09 -12.63 -0.41
C GLU A 742 15.47 -12.49 0.24
N PHE A 743 16.24 -11.52 -0.20
CA PHE A 743 17.52 -11.16 0.41
C PHE A 743 17.61 -9.66 0.56
N SER A 744 18.05 -9.21 1.72
CA SER A 744 18.36 -7.81 1.99
C SER A 744 19.71 -7.68 2.69
N ILE A 745 20.44 -6.64 2.33
CA ILE A 745 21.66 -6.25 3.01
C ILE A 745 21.72 -4.74 3.11
N SER A 746 22.04 -4.23 4.29
CA SER A 746 22.34 -2.84 4.58
C SER A 746 23.75 -2.72 5.10
N SER A 747 24.47 -1.71 4.66
CA SER A 747 25.84 -1.50 5.07
C SER A 747 26.13 -0.03 5.29
N LYS A 748 26.92 0.29 6.32
CA LYS A 748 27.51 1.61 6.60
C LYS A 748 29.02 1.52 6.46
N PRO A 749 29.57 1.50 5.21
CA PRO A 749 31.01 1.28 4.98
C PRO A 749 31.86 2.34 5.65
N ILE A 750 31.39 3.58 5.69
CA ILE A 750 32.10 4.72 6.27
C ILE A 750 31.16 5.42 7.25
N VAL A 751 31.58 5.49 8.51
CA VAL A 751 30.92 6.26 9.57
C VAL A 751 31.98 7.08 10.28
N THR A 752 31.95 8.40 10.09
CA THR A 752 32.79 9.38 10.77
C THR A 752 31.94 10.54 11.26
N ASN A 753 32.43 11.38 12.15
CA ASN A 753 31.71 12.58 12.63
C ASN A 753 31.36 13.59 11.53
N LYS A 754 31.90 13.45 10.31
CA LYS A 754 31.67 14.39 9.20
C LYS A 754 31.11 13.74 7.95
N PHE A 755 31.23 12.41 7.83
CA PHE A 755 30.80 11.69 6.64
C PHE A 755 30.22 10.32 7.02
N ILE A 756 28.99 10.08 6.60
CA ILE A 756 28.30 8.79 6.72
C ILE A 756 27.93 8.35 5.31
N TRP A 757 28.18 7.07 5.01
CA TRP A 757 27.75 6.47 3.77
C TRP A 757 26.90 5.24 4.06
N ASP A 758 25.62 5.31 3.68
CA ASP A 758 24.66 4.21 3.80
C ASP A 758 24.42 3.56 2.43
N LEU A 759 24.47 2.24 2.39
CA LEU A 759 24.18 1.41 1.22
C LEU A 759 23.11 0.39 1.58
N GLY A 760 22.11 0.23 0.71
CA GLY A 760 21.09 -0.80 0.82
C GLY A 760 20.94 -1.57 -0.48
N PHE A 761 20.81 -2.89 -0.41
CA PHE A 761 20.48 -3.73 -1.56
C PHE A 761 19.41 -4.75 -1.17
N ASN A 762 18.39 -4.86 -2.01
CA ASN A 762 17.30 -5.80 -1.85
C ASN A 762 17.08 -6.57 -3.15
N ILE A 763 16.83 -7.87 -3.06
CA ILE A 763 16.41 -8.71 -4.18
C ILE A 763 15.33 -9.67 -3.72
N ALA A 764 14.31 -9.85 -4.53
CA ALA A 764 13.25 -10.84 -4.31
C ALA A 764 12.96 -11.59 -5.62
N TYR A 765 12.86 -12.90 -5.53
CA TYR A 765 12.33 -13.77 -6.58
C TYR A 765 11.00 -14.32 -6.11
N ASN A 766 9.96 -14.26 -6.94
CA ASN A 766 8.64 -14.85 -6.68
C ASN A 766 8.18 -15.68 -7.87
N SER A 767 7.66 -16.87 -7.58
CA SER A 767 7.03 -17.77 -8.54
C SER A 767 5.58 -17.98 -8.14
N ASN A 768 4.65 -17.60 -9.00
CA ASN A 768 3.21 -17.80 -8.84
C ASN A 768 2.73 -18.93 -9.73
N LYS A 769 1.82 -19.79 -9.23
CA LYS A 769 1.28 -20.90 -10.01
C LYS A 769 -0.14 -21.25 -9.54
N ILE A 770 -1.08 -21.32 -10.48
CA ILE A 770 -2.42 -21.85 -10.23
C ILE A 770 -2.30 -23.37 -10.16
N THR A 771 -2.80 -23.98 -9.07
CA THR A 771 -2.73 -25.44 -8.84
C THR A 771 -4.07 -26.12 -9.07
N LYS A 772 -5.19 -25.37 -8.97
CA LYS A 772 -6.54 -25.89 -9.22
C LYS A 772 -7.48 -24.75 -9.67
N LEU A 773 -8.42 -25.03 -10.61
CA LEU A 773 -9.41 -24.05 -11.08
C LEU A 773 -10.85 -24.58 -11.15
N ASN A 774 -11.05 -25.90 -11.20
CA ASN A 774 -12.37 -26.52 -11.31
C ASN A 774 -12.47 -27.78 -10.46
N LYS A 775 -13.67 -28.33 -10.35
CA LYS A 775 -13.92 -29.57 -9.60
C LYS A 775 -13.53 -30.83 -10.38
N SER A 776 -13.54 -30.77 -11.72
CA SER A 776 -13.31 -31.92 -12.59
C SER A 776 -11.83 -32.20 -12.88
N ASN A 777 -10.91 -31.32 -12.46
CA ASN A 777 -9.46 -31.36 -12.79
C ASN A 777 -9.19 -31.41 -14.30
N ASP A 778 -10.07 -30.80 -15.10
CA ASP A 778 -9.88 -30.68 -16.54
C ASP A 778 -8.63 -29.81 -16.82
N ALA A 779 -7.62 -30.41 -17.44
CA ALA A 779 -6.33 -29.77 -17.72
C ALA A 779 -6.44 -28.69 -18.82
N ASP A 780 -7.46 -28.75 -19.65
CA ASP A 780 -7.67 -27.81 -20.74
C ASP A 780 -8.56 -26.64 -20.35
N TYR A 781 -9.23 -26.74 -19.19
CA TYR A 781 -10.04 -25.65 -18.68
C TYR A 781 -9.20 -24.41 -18.35
N TYR A 782 -9.64 -23.26 -18.85
CA TYR A 782 -9.07 -21.96 -18.50
C TYR A 782 -10.17 -20.89 -18.35
N ILE A 783 -9.85 -19.83 -17.63
CA ILE A 783 -10.72 -18.66 -17.46
C ILE A 783 -10.10 -17.50 -18.24
N PRO A 784 -10.74 -17.01 -19.32
CA PRO A 784 -10.24 -15.87 -20.09
C PRO A 784 -10.33 -14.58 -19.26
N VAL A 785 -9.27 -13.77 -19.27
CA VAL A 785 -9.16 -12.48 -18.57
C VAL A 785 -8.34 -11.50 -19.41
N GLY A 786 -8.21 -10.24 -18.96
CA GLY A 786 -7.40 -9.24 -19.67
C GLY A 786 -8.02 -8.80 -20.98
N GLY A 787 -9.21 -8.19 -20.90
CA GLY A 787 -9.91 -7.60 -22.05
C GLY A 787 -9.10 -6.47 -22.69
N ILE A 788 -9.17 -6.36 -24.01
CA ILE A 788 -8.54 -5.31 -24.82
C ILE A 788 -9.59 -4.43 -25.49
N SER A 789 -9.20 -3.21 -25.89
CA SER A 789 -10.07 -2.25 -26.60
C SER A 789 -10.12 -2.52 -28.10
N GLY A 790 -9.82 -3.59 -28.62
CA GLY A 790 -9.89 -3.94 -30.05
C GLY A 790 -10.62 -5.29 -30.24
N GLY A 791 -11.65 -5.31 -31.07
CA GLY A 791 -12.50 -6.48 -31.23
C GLY A 791 -13.37 -6.75 -29.99
N THR A 792 -14.68 -6.90 -30.18
CA THR A 792 -15.62 -7.08 -29.07
C THR A 792 -15.38 -8.40 -28.35
N GLY A 793 -15.13 -8.34 -27.03
CA GLY A 793 -14.96 -9.51 -26.18
C GLY A 793 -13.58 -10.18 -26.22
N ASN A 794 -12.60 -9.63 -26.95
CA ASN A 794 -11.26 -10.19 -27.00
C ASN A 794 -10.55 -10.09 -25.66
N THR A 795 -9.91 -11.17 -25.27
CA THR A 795 -9.06 -11.28 -24.07
C THR A 795 -7.69 -11.85 -24.45
N VAL A 796 -6.63 -11.30 -23.88
CA VAL A 796 -5.24 -11.67 -24.20
C VAL A 796 -4.53 -12.39 -23.06
N GLN A 797 -5.23 -12.61 -21.95
CA GLN A 797 -4.70 -13.33 -20.78
C GLN A 797 -5.67 -14.45 -20.36
N ALA A 798 -5.18 -15.42 -19.61
CA ALA A 798 -5.98 -16.48 -19.04
C ALA A 798 -5.45 -16.97 -17.69
N HIS A 799 -6.35 -17.50 -16.88
CA HIS A 799 -6.02 -18.33 -15.73
C HIS A 799 -6.11 -19.80 -16.15
N LYS A 800 -5.01 -20.54 -16.06
CA LYS A 800 -4.95 -21.98 -16.35
C LYS A 800 -4.09 -22.70 -15.30
N VAL A 801 -4.47 -23.92 -14.94
CA VAL A 801 -3.70 -24.78 -14.03
C VAL A 801 -2.29 -25.00 -14.60
N GLY A 802 -1.29 -24.90 -13.73
CA GLY A 802 0.12 -25.07 -14.10
C GLY A 802 0.86 -23.77 -14.48
N TYR A 803 0.14 -22.68 -14.70
CA TYR A 803 0.66 -21.38 -15.11
C TYR A 803 0.47 -20.30 -14.03
N PRO A 804 1.24 -19.20 -14.08
CA PRO A 804 0.99 -18.02 -13.28
C PRO A 804 -0.40 -17.42 -13.57
N ALA A 805 -1.00 -16.80 -12.58
CA ALA A 805 -2.20 -15.99 -12.80
C ALA A 805 -1.92 -14.90 -13.85
N PHE A 806 -2.92 -14.55 -14.67
CA PHE A 806 -2.80 -13.55 -15.74
C PHE A 806 -1.68 -13.85 -16.76
N SER A 807 -1.45 -15.13 -17.08
CA SER A 807 -0.56 -15.53 -18.18
C SER A 807 -1.16 -15.16 -19.53
N TYR A 808 -0.33 -14.69 -20.46
CA TYR A 808 -0.78 -14.32 -21.80
C TYR A 808 -1.12 -15.54 -22.62
N LEU A 809 -2.28 -15.50 -23.30
CA LEU A 809 -2.80 -16.53 -24.19
C LEU A 809 -2.92 -15.93 -25.59
N LEU A 810 -1.90 -16.19 -26.43
CA LEU A 810 -1.73 -15.56 -27.73
C LEU A 810 -1.25 -16.55 -28.78
N TYR A 811 -1.49 -16.23 -30.06
CA TYR A 811 -0.86 -16.92 -31.18
C TYR A 811 0.60 -16.52 -31.31
N GLU A 812 1.45 -17.45 -31.67
CA GLU A 812 2.86 -17.23 -31.99
C GLU A 812 2.98 -16.71 -33.43
N GLN A 813 3.51 -15.48 -33.59
CA GLN A 813 3.65 -14.81 -34.88
C GLN A 813 4.71 -15.50 -35.74
N VAL A 814 4.44 -15.64 -37.07
CA VAL A 814 5.43 -16.03 -38.07
C VAL A 814 6.06 -14.79 -38.70
N TYR A 815 7.35 -14.84 -38.96
CA TYR A 815 8.15 -13.74 -39.51
C TYR A 815 8.77 -14.11 -40.85
N ASP A 816 8.97 -13.11 -41.72
CA ASP A 816 9.72 -13.24 -42.94
C ASP A 816 11.23 -13.30 -42.66
N LYS A 817 12.04 -13.44 -43.76
CA LYS A 817 13.50 -13.52 -43.68
C LYS A 817 14.16 -12.26 -43.12
N ASP A 818 13.47 -11.11 -43.20
CA ASP A 818 13.95 -9.80 -42.76
C ASP A 818 13.49 -9.52 -41.33
N GLY A 819 12.76 -10.43 -40.70
CA GLY A 819 12.25 -10.30 -39.31
C GLY A 819 10.96 -9.48 -39.21
N ASN A 820 10.25 -9.25 -40.33
CA ASN A 820 8.95 -8.59 -40.28
C ASN A 820 7.83 -9.62 -40.00
N PRO A 821 6.81 -9.27 -39.20
CA PRO A 821 5.69 -10.16 -39.00
C PRO A 821 4.86 -10.31 -40.27
N ILE A 822 4.42 -11.52 -40.58
CA ILE A 822 3.54 -11.81 -41.72
C ILE A 822 2.09 -11.75 -41.25
N GLU A 823 1.27 -10.92 -41.91
CA GLU A 823 -0.13 -10.74 -41.56
C GLU A 823 -0.92 -12.06 -41.65
N GLY A 824 -1.70 -12.38 -40.60
CA GLY A 824 -2.61 -13.51 -40.55
C GLY A 824 -1.92 -14.89 -40.49
N LEU A 825 -0.58 -14.92 -40.39
CA LEU A 825 0.16 -16.17 -40.36
C LEU A 825 0.73 -16.45 -38.96
N TYR A 826 0.26 -17.54 -38.34
CA TYR A 826 0.66 -17.99 -37.02
C TYR A 826 1.25 -19.39 -37.10
N VAL A 827 1.95 -19.80 -36.03
CA VAL A 827 2.50 -21.13 -35.90
C VAL A 827 1.36 -22.11 -35.57
N ASP A 828 1.18 -23.11 -36.46
CA ASP A 828 0.35 -24.28 -36.21
C ASP A 828 1.05 -25.16 -35.17
N ARG A 829 0.57 -25.16 -33.94
CA ARG A 829 1.26 -25.82 -32.83
C ARG A 829 0.85 -27.27 -32.64
N ASN A 830 -0.38 -27.62 -33.02
CA ASN A 830 -0.88 -28.98 -32.96
C ASN A 830 -0.61 -29.77 -34.24
N GLY A 831 -0.24 -29.10 -35.36
CA GLY A 831 0.12 -29.69 -36.61
C GLY A 831 -1.06 -30.25 -37.43
N ASP A 832 -2.29 -29.69 -37.19
CA ASP A 832 -3.51 -30.16 -37.86
C ASP A 832 -3.81 -29.40 -39.17
N GLY A 833 -3.02 -28.37 -39.48
CA GLY A 833 -3.15 -27.55 -40.68
C GLY A 833 -4.22 -26.44 -40.57
N VAL A 834 -4.84 -26.23 -39.41
CA VAL A 834 -5.85 -25.18 -39.14
C VAL A 834 -5.38 -24.33 -38.00
N ILE A 835 -5.38 -23.00 -38.17
CA ILE A 835 -5.07 -22.06 -37.05
C ILE A 835 -6.34 -21.77 -36.27
N ASP A 836 -6.43 -22.28 -35.06
CA ASP A 836 -7.58 -22.10 -34.16
C ASP A 836 -7.18 -21.87 -32.69
N GLU A 837 -8.13 -21.95 -31.76
CA GLU A 837 -7.89 -21.75 -30.32
C GLU A 837 -6.83 -22.70 -29.73
N ALA A 838 -6.65 -23.90 -30.31
CA ALA A 838 -5.68 -24.89 -29.86
C ALA A 838 -4.21 -24.48 -30.14
N ASP A 839 -3.99 -23.55 -31.10
CA ASP A 839 -2.67 -23.02 -31.42
C ASP A 839 -2.23 -21.87 -30.53
N LYS A 840 -3.15 -21.32 -29.75
CA LYS A 840 -2.78 -20.31 -28.76
C LYS A 840 -1.88 -20.89 -27.69
N ARG A 841 -0.86 -20.15 -27.34
CA ARG A 841 0.12 -20.57 -26.35
C ARG A 841 0.01 -19.72 -25.10
N LEU A 842 -0.06 -20.39 -23.94
CA LEU A 842 0.09 -19.79 -22.62
C LEU A 842 1.57 -19.70 -22.27
N TYR A 843 2.06 -18.50 -22.04
CA TYR A 843 3.44 -18.29 -21.62
C TYR A 843 3.59 -16.86 -21.12
N LYS A 844 4.64 -16.56 -20.36
CA LYS A 844 4.92 -15.21 -19.86
C LYS A 844 3.80 -14.66 -18.96
N SER A 845 4.13 -13.75 -18.08
CA SER A 845 3.19 -13.14 -17.13
C SER A 845 3.44 -11.63 -17.06
N ARG A 846 2.43 -10.91 -16.62
CA ARG A 846 2.54 -9.48 -16.33
C ARG A 846 3.38 -9.19 -15.10
N ASP A 847 3.42 -10.10 -14.12
CA ASP A 847 4.11 -9.89 -12.86
C ASP A 847 5.62 -10.15 -12.99
N PRO A 848 6.47 -9.30 -12.38
CA PRO A 848 7.92 -9.52 -12.41
C PRO A 848 8.30 -10.76 -11.61
N LYS A 849 9.20 -11.56 -12.16
CA LYS A 849 9.79 -12.70 -11.46
C LYS A 849 10.87 -12.28 -10.48
N VAL A 850 11.66 -11.26 -10.83
CA VAL A 850 12.71 -10.71 -9.98
C VAL A 850 12.50 -9.21 -9.82
N VAL A 851 12.54 -8.75 -8.58
CA VAL A 851 12.53 -7.33 -8.22
C VAL A 851 13.78 -7.04 -7.42
N MET A 852 14.51 -5.99 -7.82
CA MET A 852 15.73 -5.57 -7.15
C MET A 852 15.67 -4.08 -6.84
N SER A 853 16.30 -3.68 -5.75
CA SER A 853 16.55 -2.27 -5.46
C SER A 853 17.93 -2.07 -4.85
N PHE A 854 18.54 -0.94 -5.18
CA PHE A 854 19.80 -0.48 -4.63
C PHE A 854 19.64 0.97 -4.20
N THR A 855 20.02 1.28 -2.97
CA THR A 855 19.98 2.62 -2.39
C THR A 855 21.37 3.03 -1.95
N SER A 856 21.71 4.29 -2.17
CA SER A 856 22.95 4.89 -1.68
C SER A 856 22.64 6.28 -1.13
N ARG A 857 23.07 6.56 0.10
CA ARG A 857 22.92 7.85 0.76
C ARG A 857 24.26 8.26 1.38
N MET A 858 24.70 9.46 1.10
CA MET A 858 25.94 10.04 1.59
C MET A 858 25.61 11.34 2.33
N GLU A 859 25.94 11.39 3.59
CA GLU A 859 25.82 12.59 4.40
C GLU A 859 27.23 13.16 4.64
N TYR A 860 27.45 14.42 4.27
CA TYR A 860 28.69 15.13 4.55
C TYR A 860 28.38 16.47 5.20
N LYS A 861 28.59 16.57 6.52
CA LYS A 861 28.20 17.74 7.31
C LYS A 861 26.72 18.09 7.11
N ASN A 862 26.44 19.20 6.43
CA ASN A 862 25.10 19.72 6.15
C ASN A 862 24.57 19.32 4.75
N PHE A 863 25.33 18.50 4.00
CA PHE A 863 24.92 18.03 2.67
C PHE A 863 24.52 16.58 2.72
N ASP A 864 23.37 16.27 2.14
CA ASP A 864 22.84 14.93 1.96
C ASP A 864 22.68 14.67 0.46
N PHE A 865 23.28 13.61 -0.03
CA PHE A 865 23.17 13.17 -1.41
C PHE A 865 22.79 11.70 -1.46
N GLY A 866 21.73 11.39 -2.19
CA GLY A 866 21.28 10.02 -2.34
C GLY A 866 20.61 9.74 -3.66
N PHE A 867 20.62 8.44 -4.05
CA PHE A 867 19.88 7.94 -5.19
C PHE A 867 19.35 6.54 -4.89
N SER A 868 18.30 6.17 -5.60
CA SER A 868 17.67 4.85 -5.52
C SER A 868 17.52 4.28 -6.93
N LEU A 869 18.00 3.04 -7.12
CA LEU A 869 17.83 2.28 -8.35
C LEU A 869 16.84 1.15 -8.08
N ARG A 870 15.95 0.92 -9.04
CA ARG A 870 15.00 -0.20 -8.99
C ARG A 870 14.95 -0.91 -10.32
N ALA A 871 14.91 -2.25 -10.28
CA ALA A 871 14.77 -3.08 -11.47
C ALA A 871 13.68 -4.13 -11.28
N ASN A 872 12.82 -4.28 -12.29
CA ASN A 872 11.89 -5.39 -12.44
C ASN A 872 12.29 -6.21 -13.64
N LEU A 873 12.35 -7.54 -13.50
CA LEU A 873 12.75 -8.45 -14.56
C LEU A 873 11.74 -9.59 -14.73
N GLY A 874 11.54 -9.99 -15.98
CA GLY A 874 10.69 -11.13 -16.31
C GLY A 874 9.20 -10.84 -16.40
N ASN A 875 8.81 -9.58 -16.36
CA ASN A 875 7.45 -9.11 -16.63
C ASN A 875 7.28 -8.71 -18.10
N TYR A 876 6.06 -8.85 -18.59
CA TYR A 876 5.67 -8.54 -19.95
C TYR A 876 4.45 -7.62 -19.98
N VAL A 877 4.31 -6.85 -21.06
CA VAL A 877 3.16 -5.97 -21.32
C VAL A 877 2.68 -6.21 -22.75
N TYR A 878 1.38 -6.36 -22.92
CA TYR A 878 0.73 -6.37 -24.22
C TYR A 878 0.42 -4.93 -24.65
N ASP A 879 0.97 -4.50 -25.78
CA ASP A 879 0.80 -3.15 -26.35
C ASP A 879 -0.51 -3.07 -27.15
N ASN A 880 -1.62 -2.81 -26.43
CA ASN A 880 -2.92 -2.65 -27.08
C ASN A 880 -3.05 -1.33 -27.84
N VAL A 881 -2.23 -0.32 -27.52
CA VAL A 881 -2.17 0.92 -28.30
C VAL A 881 -1.65 0.60 -29.71
N GLN A 882 -0.61 -0.24 -29.80
CA GLN A 882 -0.07 -0.67 -31.07
C GLN A 882 -1.03 -1.60 -31.82
N SER A 883 -1.58 -2.63 -31.16
CA SER A 883 -2.47 -3.58 -31.83
C SER A 883 -3.74 -2.94 -32.38
N ASN A 884 -4.20 -1.85 -31.73
CA ASN A 884 -5.42 -1.14 -32.13
C ASN A 884 -5.19 -0.05 -33.21
N ASN A 885 -3.98 0.55 -33.28
CA ASN A 885 -3.71 1.73 -34.09
C ASN A 885 -2.57 1.50 -35.11
N SER A 886 -2.32 0.26 -35.57
CA SER A 886 -1.22 -0.02 -36.51
C SER A 886 -1.63 -0.61 -37.87
N SER A 887 -2.92 -0.93 -38.07
CA SER A 887 -3.41 -1.51 -39.33
C SER A 887 -4.01 -0.46 -40.28
N TYR A 888 -3.80 -0.67 -41.57
CA TYR A 888 -4.27 0.29 -42.59
C TYR A 888 -5.81 0.35 -42.70
N SER A 889 -6.51 -0.76 -42.44
CA SER A 889 -7.99 -0.76 -42.39
C SER A 889 -8.57 0.13 -41.29
N ALA A 890 -7.78 0.45 -40.24
CA ALA A 890 -8.22 1.34 -39.19
C ALA A 890 -8.21 2.83 -39.60
N ILE A 891 -7.49 3.20 -40.68
CA ILE A 891 -7.32 4.58 -41.11
C ILE A 891 -8.66 5.21 -41.53
N TYR A 892 -9.44 4.52 -42.32
CA TYR A 892 -10.71 5.00 -42.85
C TYR A 892 -11.86 4.09 -42.44
N ASN A 893 -12.87 4.71 -41.84
CA ASN A 893 -14.11 4.02 -41.53
C ASN A 893 -15.19 4.40 -42.55
N SER A 894 -15.94 3.41 -43.04
CA SER A 894 -17.01 3.59 -44.02
C SER A 894 -18.15 4.51 -43.54
N ALA A 895 -18.25 4.78 -42.23
CA ALA A 895 -19.15 5.81 -41.72
C ALA A 895 -18.71 7.25 -42.06
N GLY A 896 -17.49 7.47 -42.59
CA GLY A 896 -17.00 8.77 -43.06
C GLY A 896 -16.10 9.51 -42.08
N TYR A 897 -15.15 8.83 -41.41
CA TYR A 897 -14.13 9.47 -40.58
C TYR A 897 -12.76 8.79 -40.70
N LEU A 898 -11.72 9.51 -40.31
CA LEU A 898 -10.34 9.05 -40.34
C LEU A 898 -9.77 8.89 -38.92
N ASN A 899 -8.87 7.90 -38.75
CA ASN A 899 -8.07 7.71 -37.54
C ASN A 899 -6.59 7.78 -37.90
N ASN A 900 -5.80 8.37 -37.00
CA ASN A 900 -4.35 8.35 -37.12
C ASN A 900 -3.79 6.97 -36.74
N LEU A 901 -2.59 6.69 -37.22
CA LEU A 901 -1.84 5.50 -36.89
C LEU A 901 -0.58 5.84 -36.07
N ILE A 902 -0.09 4.86 -35.36
CA ILE A 902 1.23 4.96 -34.74
C ILE A 902 2.33 4.84 -35.81
N SER A 903 3.38 5.62 -35.64
CA SER A 903 4.50 5.68 -36.62
C SER A 903 5.29 4.39 -36.75
N ARG A 904 5.22 3.49 -35.75
CA ARG A 904 5.84 2.16 -35.69
C ARG A 904 4.89 1.03 -36.08
N GLY A 905 3.92 1.29 -36.95
CA GLY A 905 2.91 0.29 -37.35
C GLY A 905 3.51 -0.90 -38.13
N THR A 906 2.75 -1.98 -38.16
CA THR A 906 3.15 -3.25 -38.79
C THR A 906 3.02 -3.25 -40.31
N LYS A 907 2.37 -2.26 -40.93
CA LYS A 907 1.89 -2.21 -42.33
C LYS A 907 0.84 -3.29 -42.67
N PHE A 908 0.22 -3.90 -41.67
CA PHE A 908 -0.87 -4.84 -41.85
C PHE A 908 -2.10 -4.14 -42.43
N GLN A 909 -2.84 -4.84 -43.29
CA GLN A 909 -4.13 -4.38 -43.74
C GLN A 909 -5.18 -4.47 -42.62
N ASN A 910 -5.20 -5.59 -41.89
CA ASN A 910 -6.19 -5.87 -40.89
C ASN A 910 -5.59 -6.01 -39.48
N PRO A 911 -6.31 -5.66 -38.42
CA PRO A 911 -5.84 -5.85 -37.05
C PRO A 911 -5.56 -7.30 -36.70
N GLN A 912 -4.46 -7.55 -36.03
CA GLN A 912 -4.01 -8.88 -35.59
C GLN A 912 -3.97 -8.95 -34.04
N TYR A 913 -5.11 -8.70 -33.39
CA TYR A 913 -5.20 -8.49 -31.93
C TYR A 913 -4.63 -9.62 -31.08
N MET A 914 -4.67 -10.86 -31.57
CA MET A 914 -4.26 -12.04 -30.77
C MET A 914 -2.81 -12.45 -31.01
N SER A 915 -2.02 -11.65 -31.76
CA SER A 915 -0.61 -11.91 -32.05
C SER A 915 0.29 -11.59 -30.85
N ASP A 916 1.27 -12.46 -30.57
CA ASP A 916 2.32 -12.22 -29.57
C ASP A 916 3.38 -11.20 -30.04
N TYR A 917 3.29 -10.72 -31.30
CA TYR A 917 4.07 -9.59 -31.80
C TYR A 917 3.91 -8.35 -30.90
N TYR A 918 2.72 -8.13 -30.33
CA TYR A 918 2.42 -7.02 -29.43
C TYR A 918 2.78 -7.27 -27.97
N LEU A 919 3.33 -8.44 -27.66
CA LEU A 919 3.76 -8.78 -26.31
C LEU A 919 5.24 -8.44 -26.10
N HIS A 920 5.50 -7.36 -25.40
CA HIS A 920 6.84 -6.83 -25.17
C HIS A 920 7.38 -7.17 -23.78
N ASN A 921 8.69 -7.38 -23.71
CA ASN A 921 9.40 -7.44 -22.43
C ASN A 921 9.36 -6.04 -21.79
N ALA A 922 8.75 -5.95 -20.62
CA ALA A 922 8.59 -4.73 -19.84
C ALA A 922 9.59 -4.61 -18.69
N GLY A 923 10.65 -5.43 -18.67
CA GLY A 923 11.75 -5.30 -17.72
C GLY A 923 12.42 -3.94 -17.82
N PHE A 924 12.75 -3.35 -16.66
CA PHE A 924 13.36 -2.03 -16.58
C PHE A 924 14.40 -1.92 -15.47
N LEU A 925 15.31 -0.98 -15.64
CA LEU A 925 16.14 -0.37 -14.60
C LEU A 925 15.78 1.11 -14.53
N ARG A 926 15.38 1.59 -13.34
CA ARG A 926 14.98 2.98 -13.08
C ARG A 926 15.81 3.56 -11.95
N CYS A 927 16.45 4.69 -12.21
CA CYS A 927 16.83 5.63 -11.16
C CYS A 927 15.71 6.66 -11.08
N ASP A 928 15.26 7.11 -9.93
CA ASP A 928 14.00 7.86 -9.71
C ASP A 928 13.62 8.84 -10.84
N ASN A 929 14.60 9.31 -11.64
CA ASN A 929 14.42 10.18 -12.80
C ASN A 929 14.94 9.61 -14.13
N ILE A 930 15.53 8.39 -14.18
CA ILE A 930 16.10 7.77 -15.38
C ILE A 930 15.59 6.34 -15.50
N VAL A 931 14.98 6.04 -16.65
CA VAL A 931 14.48 4.69 -16.97
C VAL A 931 15.19 4.14 -18.20
N ILE A 932 15.77 2.96 -18.08
CA ILE A 932 16.30 2.17 -19.21
C ILE A 932 15.34 1.00 -19.42
N THR A 933 14.65 0.96 -20.57
CA THR A 933 13.66 -0.06 -20.91
C THR A 933 13.69 -0.39 -22.41
N LYS A 934 13.33 -1.62 -22.76
CA LYS A 934 13.06 -2.05 -24.14
C LYS A 934 11.62 -1.74 -24.57
N TYR A 935 10.70 -1.55 -23.63
CA TYR A 935 9.32 -1.20 -23.92
C TYR A 935 9.23 0.19 -24.53
N LYS A 936 8.46 0.34 -25.62
CA LYS A 936 8.35 1.58 -26.40
C LYS A 936 7.09 2.40 -26.08
N GLY A 937 6.19 1.89 -25.22
CA GLY A 937 5.03 2.63 -24.70
C GLY A 937 5.39 3.70 -23.67
N LEU A 938 4.37 4.33 -23.08
CA LEU A 938 4.53 5.45 -22.14
C LEU A 938 5.18 5.02 -20.81
N ASP A 939 4.80 3.87 -20.28
CA ASP A 939 5.33 3.33 -19.03
C ASP A 939 5.46 1.79 -19.10
N PRO A 940 6.63 1.20 -18.77
CA PRO A 940 6.79 -0.25 -18.71
C PRO A 940 6.12 -0.88 -17.48
N GLU A 941 5.76 -0.08 -16.49
CA GLU A 941 5.15 -0.52 -15.23
C GLU A 941 3.64 -0.35 -15.29
N VAL A 942 2.98 -1.24 -16.07
CA VAL A 942 1.53 -1.24 -16.25
C VAL A 942 0.92 -2.33 -15.38
N PHE A 943 0.08 -1.94 -14.42
CA PHE A 943 -0.53 -2.84 -13.43
C PHE A 943 -1.30 -4.00 -14.08
N SER A 944 -2.18 -3.70 -15.02
CA SER A 944 -2.96 -4.74 -15.73
C SER A 944 -2.12 -5.61 -16.67
N GLY A 945 -0.88 -5.21 -16.96
CA GLY A 945 -0.05 -5.81 -18.00
C GLY A 945 -0.52 -5.45 -19.42
N ILE A 946 -1.51 -4.58 -19.57
CA ILE A 946 -2.07 -4.14 -20.85
C ILE A 946 -1.99 -2.62 -20.91
N ASP A 947 -1.21 -2.09 -21.86
CA ASP A 947 -1.12 -0.66 -22.10
C ASP A 947 -2.27 -0.19 -22.98
N ASN A 948 -3.22 0.51 -22.38
CA ASN A 948 -4.39 1.13 -23.00
C ASN A 948 -4.31 2.66 -22.93
N ASN A 949 -3.19 3.27 -23.35
CA ASN A 949 -2.95 4.71 -23.19
C ASN A 949 -2.94 5.16 -21.71
N VAL A 950 -2.10 4.58 -20.90
CA VAL A 950 -1.95 4.97 -19.50
C VAL A 950 -1.54 6.44 -19.36
N TYR A 951 -1.99 7.08 -18.28
CA TYR A 951 -1.58 8.45 -17.96
C TYR A 951 -0.06 8.53 -17.84
N PRO A 952 0.65 9.37 -18.64
CA PRO A 952 2.10 9.38 -18.65
C PRO A 952 2.67 9.88 -17.32
N ARG A 953 3.79 9.29 -16.88
CA ARG A 953 4.53 9.78 -15.73
C ARG A 953 5.35 11.00 -16.13
N PRO A 954 5.28 12.09 -15.36
CA PRO A 954 6.09 13.28 -15.62
C PRO A 954 7.55 13.07 -15.23
N VAL A 955 8.42 13.86 -15.83
CA VAL A 955 9.72 14.23 -15.24
C VAL A 955 9.48 15.40 -14.31
N THR A 956 9.97 15.31 -13.10
CA THR A 956 9.73 16.31 -12.05
C THR A 956 11.05 16.80 -11.46
N PHE A 957 11.20 18.12 -11.37
CA PHE A 957 12.30 18.80 -10.67
C PHE A 957 11.76 19.38 -9.37
N LEU A 958 12.42 19.09 -8.26
CA LEU A 958 12.00 19.52 -6.92
C LEU A 958 13.02 20.48 -6.31
N LEU A 959 12.52 21.54 -5.66
CA LEU A 959 13.24 22.40 -4.75
C LEU A 959 12.51 22.42 -3.41
N GLY A 960 13.22 22.14 -2.31
CA GLY A 960 12.65 22.13 -0.97
C GLY A 960 13.47 22.95 0.03
N VAL A 961 12.79 23.52 1.04
CA VAL A 961 13.39 24.23 2.18
C VAL A 961 12.79 23.65 3.46
N ILE A 962 13.67 23.30 4.41
CA ILE A 962 13.28 22.81 5.74
C ILE A 962 13.83 23.80 6.78
N ILE A 963 12.98 24.29 7.66
CA ILE A 963 13.34 25.17 8.77
C ILE A 963 12.88 24.51 10.06
N THR A 964 13.82 24.31 11.00
CA THR A 964 13.54 23.79 12.35
C THR A 964 13.92 24.87 13.36
N TYR A 965 12.98 25.22 14.26
CA TYR A 965 13.18 26.22 15.30
C TYR A 965 12.76 25.65 16.66
#